data_bf03fae51769015977e1f4afd625af8c
#
_entry.id   bf03fae51769015977e1f4afd625af8c
#
_cell.length_a   1.000
_cell.length_b   1.000
_cell.length_c   1.000
_cell.angle_alpha   90.00
_cell.angle_beta   90.00
_cell.angle_gamma   90.00
#
_symmetry.space_group_name_H-M   'P 1'
#
loop_
_entity.id
_entity.type
_entity.pdbx_description
1 polymer ?
#
loop_
_entity_poly.entity_id
_entity_poly.type
_entity_poly.pdbx_seq_one_letter_code
_entity_poly.pdbx_strand_id
1 'polypeptide(L)'
;MKNYFSLFVFICVVAVHLTVPATSLFAQQRDSSKTNKLDSITVTAFKKQGPADFKRFSPGTNIISYSGESIRKMQSASLADFIKAENAAYIKEYGRGMNAFLSIRGTSSSHTTIDWNGQNMSLPTMGQADLSHIPLYFFDAMDIHIGGGSALYGDGSIGGTVKLKTGAKWIKGHSGDVSLSLGSFGSLFTGATYRFSGEAVESRSSVLLNRALNNYTFENNTKPGKPVERLNNSAISNWGAIQELHAKAGKLGIFTASLMYLDFNREIQPSVSLNDRPETHNSIYDNNLKISASLEGSSAALSWRFSSAYAFDMERYKEDTISANRVMANADIEYRLSGVSLRGGVNGEIIKPDVESYIVDATEKRAGGYLIAKMEGVGLLSGSIGARYLYSTSGSLPLMPLVNARLKIPTGGGHSLYIRGSWSGNAKIPSLNDRYWGGNYVYLKSEKSRSTEAGINWGWYEGVWSASAFVTGYRSVVRDWIRWLPAGEVWRPRNIPEVLSRGVEAGADANYSASGIKLSLKASYAFTDIRTITPLWAEDPAKGEQLAYQPKHSWRATATAEYAKFTAHISLNHTGKRSTLDIYDILPDYTLTDAGISYRGKIKENEFIVGGILKNIFNVSYQNVKFYAMPGFNWLINFQFRF
;
A
#
# COMPACT_ATOMS: atom_id res chain seq x y z
N MET A 1 33.72 -1.68 -0.89
CA MET A 1 32.79 -2.57 -1.61
C MET A 1 31.41 -1.95 -1.87
N LYS A 2 30.86 -1.06 -1.00
CA LYS A 2 29.51 -0.46 -1.15
C LYS A 2 29.28 0.33 -2.46
N ASN A 3 30.27 1.11 -2.92
CA ASN A 3 30.12 1.93 -4.13
C ASN A 3 30.16 1.12 -5.44
N TYR A 4 30.75 -0.05 -5.44
CA TYR A 4 30.87 -0.88 -6.64
C TYR A 4 29.60 -1.70 -6.94
N PHE A 5 28.84 -2.09 -5.91
CA PHE A 5 27.58 -2.82 -6.11
C PHE A 5 26.49 -1.91 -6.72
N SER A 6 26.38 -0.67 -6.22
CA SER A 6 25.46 0.33 -6.79
C SER A 6 25.82 0.68 -8.24
N LEU A 7 27.11 0.77 -8.57
CA LEU A 7 27.58 1.00 -9.93
C LEU A 7 27.33 -0.22 -10.82
N PHE A 8 27.48 -1.44 -10.29
CA PHE A 8 27.22 -2.67 -11.01
C PHE A 8 25.73 -2.84 -11.36
N VAL A 9 24.81 -2.54 -10.43
CA VAL A 9 23.35 -2.54 -10.68
C VAL A 9 23.00 -1.49 -11.74
N PHE A 10 23.59 -0.28 -11.67
CA PHE A 10 23.37 0.76 -12.66
C PHE A 10 23.89 0.36 -14.05
N ILE A 11 25.08 -0.25 -14.12
CA ILE A 11 25.68 -0.76 -15.37
C ILE A 11 24.83 -1.91 -15.95
N CYS A 12 24.33 -2.83 -15.12
CA CYS A 12 23.43 -3.91 -15.60
C CYS A 12 22.12 -3.35 -16.15
N VAL A 13 21.53 -2.35 -15.52
CA VAL A 13 20.30 -1.68 -16.01
C VAL A 13 20.56 -0.97 -17.34
N VAL A 14 21.70 -0.33 -17.53
CA VAL A 14 22.09 0.34 -18.78
C VAL A 14 22.51 -0.67 -19.86
N ALA A 15 23.25 -1.74 -19.51
CA ALA A 15 23.74 -2.73 -20.44
C ALA A 15 22.62 -3.54 -21.13
N VAL A 16 21.52 -3.85 -20.45
CA VAL A 16 20.36 -4.54 -21.04
C VAL A 16 19.73 -3.74 -22.20
N HIS A 17 19.87 -2.40 -22.21
CA HIS A 17 19.33 -1.54 -23.26
C HIS A 17 20.30 -1.23 -24.40
N LEU A 18 21.62 -1.35 -24.16
CA LEU A 18 22.64 -1.08 -25.18
C LEU A 18 22.88 -2.24 -26.15
N THR A 19 22.40 -3.44 -25.83
CA THR A 19 22.57 -4.64 -26.67
C THR A 19 21.44 -4.88 -27.67
N VAL A 20 20.42 -4.01 -27.71
CA VAL A 20 19.31 -4.12 -28.68
C VAL A 20 19.63 -3.22 -29.88
N PRO A 21 19.79 -3.76 -31.11
CA PRO A 21 20.12 -2.95 -32.27
C PRO A 21 19.00 -1.96 -32.62
N ALA A 22 19.38 -0.71 -32.77
CA ALA A 22 18.51 0.37 -33.24
C ALA A 22 18.20 0.16 -34.72
N THR A 23 17.10 -0.49 -35.08
CA THR A 23 16.60 -0.53 -36.45
C THR A 23 15.28 0.20 -36.54
N SER A 24 15.33 1.25 -37.38
CA SER A 24 14.27 1.97 -38.09
C SER A 24 13.10 2.60 -37.32
N LEU A 25 13.20 3.91 -37.25
CA LEU A 25 12.07 4.85 -37.08
C LEU A 25 11.20 4.86 -38.35
N PHE A 26 10.02 4.26 -38.32
CA PHE A 26 8.90 4.65 -39.18
C PHE A 26 7.61 4.68 -38.35
N ALA A 27 7.03 5.88 -38.29
CA ALA A 27 5.74 6.12 -37.69
C ALA A 27 4.62 5.57 -38.56
N GLN A 28 3.78 4.69 -38.03
CA GLN A 28 2.53 4.30 -38.65
C GLN A 28 1.35 5.00 -37.96
N GLN A 29 0.65 5.76 -38.75
CA GLN A 29 -0.56 6.51 -38.45
C GLN A 29 -1.64 5.59 -37.86
N ARG A 30 -2.21 5.94 -36.72
CA ARG A 30 -3.31 5.22 -36.09
C ARG A 30 -4.58 6.05 -36.18
N ASP A 31 -5.56 5.48 -36.81
CA ASP A 31 -6.92 5.97 -36.97
C ASP A 31 -7.62 6.08 -35.60
N SER A 32 -8.12 7.27 -35.29
CA SER A 32 -8.79 7.57 -34.03
C SER A 32 -10.28 7.35 -34.16
N SER A 33 -10.75 6.15 -33.87
CA SER A 33 -12.18 5.93 -33.62
C SER A 33 -12.53 6.36 -32.20
N LYS A 34 -13.32 7.40 -32.10
CA LYS A 34 -13.91 7.92 -30.85
C LYS A 34 -14.77 6.86 -30.18
N THR A 35 -14.37 6.42 -28.98
CA THR A 35 -15.30 5.81 -28.03
C THR A 35 -15.10 6.48 -26.69
N ASN A 36 -16.08 7.29 -26.29
CA ASN A 36 -16.23 7.79 -24.92
C ASN A 36 -16.49 6.59 -24.01
N LYS A 37 -15.54 6.21 -23.16
CA LYS A 37 -15.72 5.23 -22.10
C LYS A 37 -15.36 5.85 -20.77
N LEU A 38 -16.30 5.78 -19.84
CA LEU A 38 -16.17 6.18 -18.45
C LEU A 38 -15.05 5.42 -17.74
N ASP A 39 -14.24 6.14 -16.94
CA ASP A 39 -13.09 5.65 -16.18
C ASP A 39 -13.43 4.79 -14.95
N SER A 40 -14.64 4.31 -14.84
CA SER A 40 -15.02 3.35 -13.79
C SER A 40 -15.36 1.99 -14.39
N ILE A 41 -14.43 1.14 -14.65
CA ILE A 41 -14.51 -0.18 -15.30
C ILE A 41 -14.07 -0.13 -16.77
N THR A 42 -12.86 0.28 -17.03
CA THR A 42 -12.22 -0.16 -18.26
C THR A 42 -11.73 -1.58 -18.03
N VAL A 43 -12.56 -2.55 -18.32
CA VAL A 43 -12.10 -3.91 -18.60
C VAL A 43 -11.36 -3.83 -19.94
N THR A 44 -10.13 -3.43 -19.91
CA THR A 44 -9.23 -3.71 -21.05
C THR A 44 -9.10 -5.22 -21.08
N ALA A 45 -9.75 -5.84 -22.02
CA ALA A 45 -9.71 -7.28 -22.24
C ALA A 45 -8.34 -7.68 -22.86
N PHE A 46 -7.26 -7.39 -22.14
CA PHE A 46 -6.07 -8.20 -22.27
C PHE A 46 -6.45 -9.56 -21.69
N LYS A 47 -6.49 -10.58 -22.52
CA LYS A 47 -6.68 -11.96 -22.11
C LYS A 47 -5.56 -12.27 -21.11
N LYS A 48 -5.83 -12.05 -19.81
CA LYS A 48 -4.85 -12.22 -18.74
C LYS A 48 -4.42 -13.69 -18.77
N GLN A 49 -3.16 -13.92 -19.03
CA GLN A 49 -2.59 -15.25 -18.93
C GLN A 49 -2.29 -15.50 -17.45
N GLY A 50 -2.65 -16.67 -16.93
CA GLY A 50 -2.49 -17.04 -15.52
C GLY A 50 -3.79 -17.02 -14.70
N PRO A 51 -3.72 -17.48 -13.43
CA PRO A 51 -4.86 -17.46 -12.52
C PRO A 51 -5.41 -16.06 -12.34
N ALA A 52 -6.74 -15.95 -12.21
CA ALA A 52 -7.39 -14.67 -12.00
C ALA A 52 -6.89 -14.02 -10.70
N ASP A 53 -6.94 -12.69 -10.63
CA ASP A 53 -6.64 -11.96 -9.39
C ASP A 53 -7.57 -12.44 -8.26
N PHE A 54 -7.09 -12.50 -7.01
CA PHE A 54 -7.90 -12.82 -5.83
C PHE A 54 -9.12 -11.92 -5.65
N LYS A 55 -9.10 -10.72 -6.22
CA LYS A 55 -10.25 -9.83 -6.33
C LYS A 55 -11.48 -10.54 -6.93
N ARG A 56 -11.28 -11.41 -7.92
CA ARG A 56 -12.36 -12.22 -8.52
C ARG A 56 -12.93 -13.23 -7.52
N PHE A 57 -12.12 -13.72 -6.57
CA PHE A 57 -12.52 -14.66 -5.52
C PHE A 57 -13.04 -13.98 -4.25
N SER A 58 -13.27 -12.67 -4.28
CA SER A 58 -13.68 -11.87 -3.13
C SER A 58 -14.93 -11.01 -3.42
N PRO A 59 -16.02 -11.58 -3.96
CA PRO A 59 -17.19 -10.79 -4.37
C PRO A 59 -17.87 -10.05 -3.19
N GLY A 60 -17.72 -10.56 -1.97
CA GLY A 60 -18.29 -9.98 -0.75
C GLY A 60 -17.42 -8.97 -0.03
N THR A 61 -16.14 -8.80 -0.42
CA THR A 61 -15.16 -7.97 0.27
C THR A 61 -15.13 -6.55 -0.31
N ASN A 62 -14.85 -5.55 0.53
CA ASN A 62 -14.61 -4.18 0.08
C ASN A 62 -13.21 -4.05 -0.53
N ILE A 63 -13.15 -3.74 -1.82
CA ILE A 63 -11.88 -3.60 -2.55
C ILE A 63 -11.89 -2.27 -3.30
N ILE A 64 -10.92 -1.40 -2.96
CA ILE A 64 -10.72 -0.13 -3.63
C ILE A 64 -9.56 -0.30 -4.62
N SER A 65 -9.80 0.03 -5.89
CA SER A 65 -8.81 -0.11 -6.97
C SER A 65 -8.41 1.25 -7.50
N TYR A 66 -7.11 1.45 -7.64
CA TYR A 66 -6.53 2.65 -8.21
C TYR A 66 -5.81 2.32 -9.52
N SER A 67 -6.16 3.06 -10.56
CA SER A 67 -5.57 2.91 -11.88
C SER A 67 -4.19 3.56 -11.97
N GLY A 68 -3.43 3.19 -13.00
CA GLY A 68 -2.16 3.84 -13.29
C GLY A 68 -2.27 5.34 -13.53
N GLU A 69 -3.41 5.85 -14.00
CA GLU A 69 -3.61 7.28 -14.14
C GLU A 69 -3.71 7.98 -12.79
N SER A 70 -4.46 7.42 -11.84
CA SER A 70 -4.53 7.95 -10.46
C SER A 70 -3.16 7.97 -9.79
N ILE A 71 -2.38 6.88 -9.95
CA ILE A 71 -1.02 6.76 -9.40
C ILE A 71 -0.10 7.81 -10.03
N ARG A 72 -0.15 8.00 -11.34
CA ARG A 72 0.71 8.95 -12.06
C ARG A 72 0.48 10.42 -11.69
N LYS A 73 -0.71 10.79 -11.21
CA LYS A 73 -0.98 12.14 -10.70
C LYS A 73 -0.16 12.47 -9.45
N MET A 74 0.32 11.45 -8.73
CA MET A 74 1.08 11.58 -7.47
C MET A 74 2.43 10.84 -7.50
N GLN A 75 3.12 10.80 -8.62
CA GLN A 75 4.35 10.00 -8.82
C GLN A 75 5.49 10.33 -7.84
N SER A 76 5.59 11.57 -7.39
CA SER A 76 6.61 12.00 -6.41
C SER A 76 6.27 11.62 -4.96
N ALA A 77 5.10 11.00 -4.73
CA ALA A 77 4.64 10.64 -3.41
C ALA A 77 5.11 9.24 -3.00
N SER A 78 5.18 8.99 -1.71
CA SER A 78 5.24 7.66 -1.14
C SER A 78 3.86 6.98 -1.16
N LEU A 79 3.83 5.67 -0.90
CA LEU A 79 2.56 4.95 -0.73
C LEU A 79 1.73 5.53 0.43
N ALA A 80 2.39 5.99 1.52
CA ALA A 80 1.72 6.65 2.62
C ALA A 80 0.99 7.93 2.19
N ASP A 81 1.67 8.79 1.41
CA ASP A 81 1.09 10.05 0.93
C ASP A 81 -0.10 9.80 0.01
N PHE A 82 -0.01 8.78 -0.85
CA PHE A 82 -1.09 8.41 -1.75
C PHE A 82 -2.33 7.91 -0.99
N ILE A 83 -2.14 6.99 -0.03
CA ILE A 83 -3.27 6.48 0.75
C ILE A 83 -3.91 7.61 1.57
N LYS A 84 -3.10 8.50 2.18
CA LYS A 84 -3.63 9.71 2.85
C LYS A 84 -4.42 10.60 1.90
N ALA A 85 -4.03 10.69 0.64
CA ALA A 85 -4.70 11.53 -0.36
C ALA A 85 -5.98 10.91 -0.92
N GLU A 86 -6.14 9.62 -0.96
CA GLU A 86 -7.22 8.93 -1.69
C GLU A 86 -8.17 8.13 -0.79
N ASN A 87 -7.85 7.94 0.50
CA ASN A 87 -8.60 7.05 1.38
C ASN A 87 -8.74 7.63 2.80
N ALA A 88 -9.86 7.37 3.48
CA ALA A 88 -10.07 7.73 4.88
C ALA A 88 -9.33 6.83 5.89
N ALA A 89 -8.56 5.84 5.44
CA ALA A 89 -7.73 5.01 6.31
C ALA A 89 -6.67 5.86 7.03
N TYR A 90 -6.45 5.57 8.31
CA TYR A 90 -5.52 6.34 9.11
C TYR A 90 -4.08 5.88 8.91
N ILE A 91 -3.19 6.84 8.67
CA ILE A 91 -1.73 6.64 8.64
C ILE A 91 -1.13 7.29 9.89
N LYS A 92 -0.50 6.47 10.74
CA LYS A 92 0.31 6.94 11.86
C LYS A 92 1.70 7.32 11.34
N GLU A 93 2.02 8.61 11.36
CA GLU A 93 3.24 9.17 10.76
C GLU A 93 4.01 9.98 11.81
N TYR A 94 5.32 9.81 11.86
CA TYR A 94 6.22 10.44 12.84
C TYR A 94 6.93 11.70 12.31
N GLY A 95 6.46 12.27 11.23
CA GLY A 95 7.03 13.42 10.54
C GLY A 95 7.10 13.18 9.04
N ARG A 96 7.32 14.24 8.28
CA ARG A 96 7.38 14.14 6.81
C ARG A 96 8.57 13.27 6.35
N GLY A 97 8.28 12.17 5.64
CA GLY A 97 9.31 11.23 5.20
C GLY A 97 9.86 10.32 6.30
N MET A 98 9.34 10.46 7.53
CA MET A 98 9.61 9.54 8.64
C MET A 98 8.69 8.33 8.57
N ASN A 99 8.83 7.41 9.54
CA ASN A 99 8.02 6.19 9.59
C ASN A 99 6.53 6.50 9.43
N ALA A 100 5.89 5.76 8.52
CA ALA A 100 4.47 5.91 8.20
C ALA A 100 3.80 4.53 8.15
N PHE A 101 2.88 4.28 9.06
CA PHE A 101 2.25 3.00 9.28
C PHE A 101 0.75 3.05 9.02
N LEU A 102 0.28 2.16 8.15
CA LEU A 102 -1.14 2.06 7.80
C LEU A 102 -1.91 1.28 8.87
N SER A 103 -2.99 1.86 9.34
CA SER A 103 -3.97 1.22 10.22
C SER A 103 -5.32 1.13 9.49
N ILE A 104 -5.67 -0.06 9.04
CA ILE A 104 -7.00 -0.32 8.45
C ILE A 104 -7.93 -0.76 9.57
N ARG A 105 -9.07 -0.08 9.73
CA ARG A 105 -10.08 -0.37 10.77
C ARG A 105 -9.51 -0.37 12.18
N GLY A 106 -8.51 0.49 12.43
CA GLY A 106 -7.85 0.63 13.72
C GLY A 106 -6.89 -0.51 14.09
N THR A 107 -6.68 -1.51 13.21
CA THR A 107 -5.75 -2.60 13.49
C THR A 107 -4.28 -2.14 13.45
N SER A 108 -3.36 -2.96 13.95
CA SER A 108 -1.92 -2.69 13.90
C SER A 108 -1.43 -2.63 12.45
N SER A 109 -0.36 -1.88 12.21
CA SER A 109 0.37 -1.90 10.93
C SER A 109 0.86 -3.30 10.54
N SER A 110 1.20 -4.13 11.51
CA SER A 110 1.58 -5.53 11.30
C SER A 110 0.39 -6.44 10.90
N HIS A 111 -0.84 -5.93 10.95
CA HIS A 111 -2.07 -6.58 10.50
C HIS A 111 -2.47 -6.22 9.06
N THR A 112 -1.64 -5.45 8.38
CA THR A 112 -1.83 -5.09 6.97
C THR A 112 -0.67 -5.60 6.14
N THR A 113 -0.95 -6.50 5.21
CA THR A 113 0.04 -7.03 4.28
C THR A 113 0.22 -6.08 3.10
N ILE A 114 1.45 -5.73 2.76
CA ILE A 114 1.79 -5.02 1.54
C ILE A 114 2.42 -6.01 0.58
N ASP A 115 1.78 -6.28 -0.53
CA ASP A 115 2.19 -7.32 -1.50
C ASP A 115 2.60 -6.68 -2.82
N TRP A 116 3.77 -7.02 -3.33
CA TRP A 116 4.21 -6.72 -4.69
C TRP A 116 4.57 -8.02 -5.42
N ASN A 117 3.83 -8.34 -6.49
CA ASN A 117 4.05 -9.53 -7.32
C ASN A 117 4.08 -10.86 -6.55
N GLY A 118 3.39 -10.95 -5.40
CA GLY A 118 3.37 -12.13 -4.52
C GLY A 118 4.45 -12.12 -3.44
N GLN A 119 5.22 -11.05 -3.31
CA GLN A 119 6.19 -10.84 -2.24
C GLN A 119 5.64 -9.88 -1.19
N ASN A 120 5.67 -10.28 0.07
CA ASN A 120 5.37 -9.37 1.17
C ASN A 120 6.51 -8.35 1.33
N MET A 121 6.17 -7.04 1.27
CA MET A 121 7.12 -5.93 1.39
C MET A 121 7.50 -5.59 2.84
N SER A 122 6.88 -6.23 3.83
CA SER A 122 7.21 -6.02 5.25
C SER A 122 8.60 -6.53 5.56
N LEU A 123 9.30 -5.83 6.46
CA LEU A 123 10.53 -6.32 7.06
C LEU A 123 10.21 -7.59 7.87
N PRO A 124 10.82 -8.75 7.58
CA PRO A 124 10.47 -9.99 8.25
C PRO A 124 10.80 -9.98 9.75
N THR A 125 11.80 -9.20 10.16
CA THR A 125 12.17 -9.00 11.56
C THR A 125 11.08 -8.24 12.34
N MET A 126 10.53 -7.18 11.76
CA MET A 126 9.51 -6.33 12.41
C MET A 126 8.07 -6.79 12.12
N GLY A 127 7.85 -7.54 11.05
CA GLY A 127 6.51 -8.00 10.62
C GLY A 127 5.58 -6.89 10.15
N GLN A 128 6.12 -5.72 9.78
CA GLN A 128 5.37 -4.56 9.29
C GLN A 128 6.12 -3.84 8.16
N ALA A 129 5.40 -3.10 7.32
CA ALA A 129 5.97 -2.27 6.28
C ALA A 129 5.90 -0.79 6.65
N ASP A 130 6.99 -0.07 6.43
CA ASP A 130 6.99 1.39 6.44
C ASP A 130 6.58 1.90 5.04
N LEU A 131 5.42 2.54 4.96
CA LEU A 131 4.88 3.00 3.69
C LEU A 131 5.61 4.24 3.14
N SER A 132 6.40 4.92 3.95
CA SER A 132 7.25 6.03 3.50
C SER A 132 8.37 5.56 2.57
N HIS A 133 8.78 4.29 2.71
CA HIS A 133 9.84 3.65 1.91
C HIS A 133 9.33 3.00 0.62
N ILE A 134 8.04 3.04 0.34
CA ILE A 134 7.48 2.44 -0.87
C ILE A 134 7.18 3.56 -1.87
N PRO A 135 8.04 3.76 -2.88
CA PRO A 135 7.87 4.83 -3.86
C PRO A 135 6.75 4.46 -4.84
N LEU A 136 5.75 5.32 -4.95
CA LEU A 136 4.62 5.09 -5.81
C LEU A 136 5.01 5.05 -7.31
N TYR A 137 6.11 5.71 -7.68
CA TYR A 137 6.63 5.82 -9.03
C TYR A 137 6.85 4.48 -9.74
N PHE A 138 7.15 3.42 -9.00
CA PHE A 138 7.43 2.10 -9.57
C PHE A 138 6.20 1.29 -9.95
N PHE A 139 4.99 1.68 -9.53
CA PHE A 139 3.80 0.86 -9.67
C PHE A 139 2.83 1.40 -10.72
N ASP A 140 2.18 0.49 -11.44
CA ASP A 140 1.21 0.80 -12.49
C ASP A 140 -0.24 0.75 -12.00
N ALA A 141 -0.53 0.04 -10.91
CA ALA A 141 -1.87 -0.05 -10.30
C ALA A 141 -1.76 -0.52 -8.86
N MET A 142 -2.82 -0.29 -8.09
CA MET A 142 -2.93 -0.74 -6.70
C MET A 142 -4.36 -1.17 -6.39
N ASP A 143 -4.50 -2.26 -5.62
CA ASP A 143 -5.77 -2.63 -4.98
C ASP A 143 -5.59 -2.65 -3.45
N ILE A 144 -6.52 -2.05 -2.73
CA ILE A 144 -6.62 -2.14 -1.27
C ILE A 144 -7.80 -3.05 -0.93
N HIS A 145 -7.51 -4.22 -0.40
CA HIS A 145 -8.49 -5.15 0.14
C HIS A 145 -8.69 -4.83 1.62
N ILE A 146 -9.87 -4.38 1.99
CA ILE A 146 -10.20 -3.95 3.34
C ILE A 146 -10.86 -5.11 4.09
N GLY A 147 -10.39 -5.38 5.31
CA GLY A 147 -10.89 -6.48 6.14
C GLY A 147 -10.04 -7.75 6.05
N GLY A 148 -10.43 -8.77 6.80
CA GLY A 148 -9.68 -10.03 6.91
C GLY A 148 -9.52 -10.78 5.60
N GLY A 149 -8.28 -11.09 5.25
CA GLY A 149 -7.92 -11.72 3.98
C GLY A 149 -6.90 -12.85 4.07
N SER A 150 -6.64 -13.40 5.27
CA SER A 150 -5.57 -14.40 5.45
C SER A 150 -5.76 -15.67 4.63
N ALA A 151 -7.00 -16.07 4.33
CA ALA A 151 -7.28 -17.19 3.43
C ALA A 151 -6.73 -16.97 2.01
N LEU A 152 -6.73 -15.72 1.55
CA LEU A 152 -6.28 -15.33 0.21
C LEU A 152 -4.79 -14.94 0.18
N TYR A 153 -4.36 -14.13 1.15
CA TYR A 153 -3.08 -13.42 1.12
C TYR A 153 -2.07 -13.94 2.15
N GLY A 154 -2.48 -14.86 3.04
CA GLY A 154 -1.62 -15.48 4.02
C GLY A 154 -1.50 -14.72 5.32
N ASP A 155 -0.37 -14.92 5.98
CA ASP A 155 -0.03 -14.39 7.31
C ASP A 155 -0.14 -12.87 7.40
N GLY A 156 -0.74 -12.36 8.48
CA GLY A 156 -0.80 -10.92 8.78
C GLY A 156 -1.93 -10.13 8.09
N SER A 157 -2.73 -10.75 7.20
CA SER A 157 -3.87 -10.06 6.54
C SER A 157 -5.12 -10.02 7.43
N ILE A 158 -5.00 -9.46 8.64
CA ILE A 158 -6.10 -9.32 9.62
C ILE A 158 -6.93 -8.06 9.34
N GLY A 159 -6.27 -6.92 9.13
CA GLY A 159 -6.89 -5.63 8.84
C GLY A 159 -7.14 -5.42 7.34
N GLY A 160 -6.24 -5.91 6.51
CA GLY A 160 -6.34 -5.77 5.06
C GLY A 160 -5.07 -6.14 4.31
N THR A 161 -5.11 -5.92 2.99
CA THR A 161 -3.97 -6.15 2.10
C THR A 161 -3.91 -5.05 1.05
N VAL A 162 -2.74 -4.46 0.85
CA VAL A 162 -2.44 -3.56 -0.26
C VAL A 162 -1.65 -4.33 -1.31
N LYS A 163 -2.20 -4.45 -2.50
CA LYS A 163 -1.54 -5.10 -3.65
C LYS A 163 -0.99 -4.06 -4.60
N LEU A 164 0.31 -3.99 -4.70
CA LEU A 164 1.03 -3.17 -5.65
C LEU A 164 1.25 -3.98 -6.92
N LYS A 165 0.99 -3.38 -8.07
CA LYS A 165 1.01 -4.07 -9.35
C LYS A 165 1.92 -3.37 -10.34
N THR A 166 2.71 -4.17 -11.01
CA THR A 166 3.46 -3.82 -12.21
C THR A 166 3.12 -4.81 -13.31
N GLY A 167 3.43 -4.49 -14.57
CA GLY A 167 3.18 -5.46 -15.62
C GLY A 167 3.46 -4.96 -17.03
N ALA A 168 3.52 -5.92 -17.96
CA ALA A 168 3.70 -5.64 -19.36
C ALA A 168 2.48 -4.96 -19.98
N LYS A 169 2.72 -4.03 -20.90
CA LYS A 169 1.68 -3.33 -21.69
C LYS A 169 1.56 -3.87 -23.11
N TRP A 170 2.63 -4.51 -23.61
CA TRP A 170 2.74 -5.05 -24.98
C TRP A 170 2.40 -4.05 -26.08
N ILE A 171 2.73 -2.76 -25.86
CA ILE A 171 2.61 -1.71 -26.87
C ILE A 171 3.94 -1.61 -27.59
N LYS A 172 4.00 -2.09 -28.84
CA LYS A 172 5.24 -2.14 -29.63
C LYS A 172 5.93 -0.78 -29.72
N GLY A 173 7.26 -0.81 -29.65
CA GLY A 173 8.11 0.34 -29.76
C GLY A 173 8.71 0.79 -28.42
N HIS A 174 9.11 2.02 -28.41
CA HIS A 174 9.75 2.67 -27.29
C HIS A 174 8.78 3.64 -26.64
N SER A 175 8.78 3.69 -25.33
CA SER A 175 7.99 4.65 -24.55
C SER A 175 8.69 4.93 -23.23
N GLY A 176 8.39 6.05 -22.62
CA GLY A 176 8.97 6.38 -21.34
C GLY A 176 8.40 7.64 -20.75
N ASP A 177 8.86 7.96 -19.55
CA ASP A 177 8.56 9.22 -18.89
C ASP A 177 9.73 9.71 -18.08
N VAL A 178 9.80 11.03 -17.95
CA VAL A 178 10.70 11.72 -17.03
C VAL A 178 9.83 12.60 -16.13
N SER A 179 10.07 12.55 -14.83
CA SER A 179 9.34 13.31 -13.83
C SER A 179 10.32 14.11 -12.98
N LEU A 180 9.98 15.38 -12.72
CA LEU A 180 10.70 16.28 -11.83
C LEU A 180 9.70 16.94 -10.90
N SER A 181 9.99 16.99 -9.60
CA SER A 181 9.20 17.74 -8.63
C SER A 181 10.11 18.54 -7.72
N LEU A 182 9.76 19.81 -7.53
CA LEU A 182 10.45 20.74 -6.63
C LEU A 182 9.44 21.27 -5.61
N GLY A 183 9.85 21.45 -4.37
CA GLY A 183 8.91 21.92 -3.35
C GLY A 183 9.55 22.52 -2.12
N SER A 184 8.69 22.90 -1.18
CA SER A 184 9.08 23.43 0.12
C SER A 184 10.05 22.50 0.85
N PHE A 185 10.87 23.09 1.72
CA PHE A 185 11.82 22.39 2.61
C PHE A 185 12.90 21.61 1.84
N GLY A 186 13.39 22.18 0.73
CA GLY A 186 14.41 21.59 -0.10
C GLY A 186 14.00 20.27 -0.78
N SER A 187 12.70 20.07 -1.02
CA SER A 187 12.22 18.86 -1.65
C SER A 187 12.57 18.82 -3.13
N LEU A 188 13.20 17.72 -3.53
CA LEU A 188 13.52 17.38 -4.91
C LEU A 188 13.17 15.91 -5.14
N PHE A 189 12.34 15.65 -6.14
CA PHE A 189 12.12 14.31 -6.69
C PHE A 189 12.45 14.33 -8.17
N THR A 190 13.15 13.31 -8.64
CA THR A 190 13.31 13.04 -10.07
C THR A 190 13.15 11.55 -10.33
N GLY A 191 12.53 11.21 -11.45
CA GLY A 191 12.35 9.83 -11.87
C GLY A 191 12.39 9.73 -13.39
N ALA A 192 12.88 8.59 -13.88
CA ALA A 192 12.87 8.26 -15.29
C ALA A 192 12.44 6.81 -15.48
N THR A 193 11.55 6.58 -16.43
CA THR A 193 11.11 5.25 -16.85
C THR A 193 11.35 5.11 -18.35
N TYR A 194 11.93 3.99 -18.75
CA TYR A 194 12.04 3.60 -20.14
C TYR A 194 11.44 2.21 -20.32
N ARG A 195 10.69 2.02 -21.39
CA ARG A 195 10.05 0.77 -21.77
C ARG A 195 10.29 0.49 -23.24
N PHE A 196 10.79 -0.70 -23.51
CA PHE A 196 10.85 -1.27 -24.85
C PHE A 196 9.92 -2.46 -24.95
N SER A 197 9.07 -2.52 -25.97
CA SER A 197 8.18 -3.64 -26.20
C SER A 197 8.29 -4.11 -27.66
N GLY A 198 8.80 -5.31 -27.82
CA GLY A 198 8.81 -6.05 -29.09
C GLY A 198 7.57 -6.96 -29.23
N GLU A 199 7.67 -7.95 -30.12
CA GLU A 199 6.59 -8.94 -30.31
C GLU A 199 6.53 -9.97 -29.18
N ALA A 200 7.69 -10.43 -28.74
CA ALA A 200 7.82 -11.52 -27.77
C ALA A 200 8.42 -11.07 -26.43
N VAL A 201 9.06 -9.90 -26.36
CA VAL A 201 9.75 -9.41 -25.17
C VAL A 201 9.39 -7.97 -24.92
N GLU A 202 9.12 -7.65 -23.64
CA GLU A 202 9.01 -6.28 -23.15
C GLU A 202 9.95 -6.10 -21.96
N SER A 203 10.70 -5.00 -21.97
CA SER A 203 11.59 -4.59 -20.88
C SER A 203 11.18 -3.23 -20.35
N ARG A 204 11.17 -3.06 -19.01
CA ARG A 204 10.93 -1.79 -18.34
C ARG A 204 12.04 -1.54 -17.33
N SER A 205 12.65 -0.37 -17.42
CA SER A 205 13.60 0.15 -16.42
C SER A 205 13.06 1.44 -15.84
N SER A 206 13.10 1.60 -14.53
CA SER A 206 12.78 2.86 -13.88
C SER A 206 13.79 3.15 -12.78
N VAL A 207 14.14 4.42 -12.63
CA VAL A 207 15.01 4.92 -11.55
C VAL A 207 14.37 6.15 -10.92
N LEU A 208 14.65 6.38 -9.66
CA LEU A 208 14.22 7.58 -8.95
C LEU A 208 15.27 8.08 -7.96
N LEU A 209 15.19 9.37 -7.67
CA LEU A 209 15.89 10.05 -6.58
C LEU A 209 14.87 10.94 -5.86
N ASN A 210 14.85 10.88 -4.54
CA ASN A 210 14.00 11.72 -3.69
C ASN A 210 14.83 12.27 -2.53
N ARG A 211 14.89 13.60 -2.40
CA ARG A 211 15.59 14.30 -1.32
C ARG A 211 14.74 15.39 -0.73
N ALA A 212 14.87 15.64 0.56
CA ALA A 212 14.28 16.78 1.24
C ALA A 212 15.05 17.09 2.51
N LEU A 213 15.18 18.37 2.84
CA LEU A 213 15.79 18.79 4.12
C LEU A 213 14.76 18.68 5.27
N ASN A 214 13.47 18.79 4.96
CA ASN A 214 12.36 18.74 5.92
C ASN A 214 12.51 19.70 7.11
N ASN A 215 13.25 20.78 6.95
CA ASN A 215 13.60 21.78 7.97
C ASN A 215 12.50 22.85 8.14
N TYR A 216 11.24 22.43 8.20
CA TYR A 216 10.10 23.35 8.38
C TYR A 216 10.04 23.95 9.77
N THR A 217 9.36 25.10 9.88
CA THR A 217 9.05 25.74 11.15
C THR A 217 7.76 25.17 11.73
N PHE A 218 7.69 25.08 13.05
CA PHE A 218 6.53 24.62 13.78
C PHE A 218 6.38 25.38 15.08
N GLU A 219 5.15 25.47 15.60
CA GLU A 219 4.86 26.01 16.92
C GLU A 219 5.14 24.92 17.97
N ASN A 220 6.08 25.18 18.90
CA ASN A 220 6.40 24.23 19.95
C ASN A 220 5.47 24.44 21.16
N ASN A 221 4.38 23.70 21.18
CA ASN A 221 3.36 23.75 22.23
C ASN A 221 3.79 23.11 23.57
N THR A 222 4.99 22.53 23.66
CA THR A 222 5.54 21.99 24.91
C THR A 222 6.30 23.04 25.72
N LYS A 223 6.60 24.20 25.11
CA LYS A 223 7.36 25.30 25.74
C LYS A 223 6.46 26.48 26.09
N PRO A 224 6.73 27.20 27.20
CA PRO A 224 6.03 28.43 27.55
C PRO A 224 6.09 29.45 26.40
N GLY A 225 4.97 30.13 26.12
CA GLY A 225 4.87 31.08 25.01
C GLY A 225 4.81 30.46 23.62
N LYS A 226 4.86 29.13 23.52
CA LYS A 226 4.75 28.37 22.26
C LYS A 226 5.62 28.94 21.13
N PRO A 227 6.94 29.01 21.32
CA PRO A 227 7.83 29.61 20.33
C PRO A 227 7.76 28.87 18.98
N VAL A 228 7.96 29.63 17.92
CA VAL A 228 8.15 29.05 16.57
C VAL A 228 9.60 28.60 16.46
N GLU A 229 9.81 27.31 16.30
CA GLU A 229 11.11 26.68 16.17
C GLU A 229 11.29 26.08 14.78
N ARG A 230 12.54 25.86 14.35
CA ARG A 230 12.87 25.19 13.12
C ARG A 230 13.26 23.75 13.41
N LEU A 231 12.71 22.83 12.64
CA LEU A 231 13.04 21.42 12.74
C LEU A 231 14.45 21.17 12.24
N ASN A 232 15.23 20.43 13.01
CA ASN A 232 16.58 19.95 12.67
C ASN A 232 16.57 18.43 12.59
N ASN A 233 17.61 17.84 12.01
CA ASN A 233 17.79 16.39 11.90
C ASN A 233 16.54 15.66 11.36
N SER A 234 16.14 16.04 10.15
CA SER A 234 14.91 15.50 9.52
C SER A 234 15.06 15.28 8.01
N ALA A 235 16.30 15.42 7.49
CA ALA A 235 16.57 15.25 6.07
C ALA A 235 16.37 13.79 5.61
N ILE A 236 15.97 13.64 4.36
CA ILE A 236 15.89 12.35 3.68
C ILE A 236 16.69 12.39 2.38
N SER A 237 17.30 11.26 2.02
CA SER A 237 17.96 11.07 0.74
C SER A 237 17.78 9.63 0.29
N ASN A 238 16.89 9.41 -0.65
CA ASN A 238 16.45 8.09 -1.08
C ASN A 238 16.65 7.95 -2.58
N TRP A 239 17.09 6.80 -3.04
CA TRP A 239 17.07 6.44 -4.44
C TRP A 239 16.63 5.00 -4.63
N GLY A 240 16.21 4.66 -5.83
CA GLY A 240 15.82 3.30 -6.16
C GLY A 240 15.80 3.04 -7.65
N ALA A 241 15.84 1.77 -7.99
CA ALA A 241 15.73 1.28 -9.34
C ALA A 241 14.86 0.02 -9.42
N ILE A 242 14.12 -0.11 -10.50
CA ILE A 242 13.39 -1.34 -10.84
C ILE A 242 13.66 -1.72 -12.28
N GLN A 243 13.94 -2.99 -12.50
CA GLN A 243 14.07 -3.61 -13.82
C GLN A 243 13.06 -4.75 -13.94
N GLU A 244 12.30 -4.76 -15.01
CA GLU A 244 11.36 -5.84 -15.33
C GLU A 244 11.59 -6.33 -16.76
N LEU A 245 11.50 -7.63 -16.92
CA LEU A 245 11.58 -8.32 -18.19
C LEU A 245 10.36 -9.24 -18.32
N HIS A 246 9.61 -9.12 -19.39
CA HIS A 246 8.48 -9.97 -19.72
C HIS A 246 8.76 -10.66 -21.06
N ALA A 247 8.61 -11.98 -21.12
CA ALA A 247 8.83 -12.75 -22.33
C ALA A 247 7.65 -13.70 -22.58
N LYS A 248 7.14 -13.73 -23.80
CA LYS A 248 6.14 -14.71 -24.23
C LYS A 248 6.81 -16.07 -24.45
N ALA A 249 6.50 -17.04 -23.61
CA ALA A 249 7.04 -18.41 -23.63
C ALA A 249 6.12 -19.38 -24.40
N GLY A 250 5.49 -18.91 -25.47
CA GLY A 250 4.61 -19.70 -26.30
C GLY A 250 3.40 -20.25 -25.53
N LYS A 251 3.19 -21.56 -25.58
CA LYS A 251 2.08 -22.24 -24.87
C LYS A 251 2.24 -22.24 -23.33
N LEU A 252 3.45 -22.04 -22.83
CA LEU A 252 3.71 -21.97 -21.39
C LEU A 252 3.22 -20.65 -20.77
N GLY A 253 3.01 -19.60 -21.59
CA GLY A 253 2.45 -18.34 -21.17
C GLY A 253 3.46 -17.19 -21.18
N ILE A 254 3.50 -16.39 -20.12
CA ILE A 254 4.40 -15.25 -19.96
C ILE A 254 5.36 -15.52 -18.82
N PHE A 255 6.64 -15.45 -19.10
CA PHE A 255 7.70 -15.39 -18.10
C PHE A 255 7.93 -13.92 -17.72
N THR A 256 8.03 -13.65 -16.44
CA THR A 256 8.36 -12.33 -15.90
C THR A 256 9.52 -12.47 -14.93
N ALA A 257 10.55 -11.65 -15.09
CA ALA A 257 11.61 -11.44 -14.11
C ALA A 257 11.61 -9.98 -13.65
N SER A 258 11.75 -9.75 -12.36
CA SER A 258 11.76 -8.40 -11.79
C SER A 258 12.87 -8.28 -10.75
N LEU A 259 13.55 -7.13 -10.75
CA LEU A 259 14.52 -6.73 -9.74
C LEU A 259 14.15 -5.34 -9.25
N MET A 260 14.05 -5.13 -7.94
CA MET A 260 13.87 -3.84 -7.31
C MET A 260 14.96 -3.64 -6.27
N TYR A 261 15.60 -2.49 -6.33
CA TYR A 261 16.57 -2.04 -5.34
C TYR A 261 16.15 -0.69 -4.78
N LEU A 262 16.19 -0.56 -3.46
CA LEU A 262 15.82 0.63 -2.72
C LEU A 262 16.90 0.95 -1.69
N ASP A 263 17.31 2.20 -1.64
CA ASP A 263 18.32 2.74 -0.73
C ASP A 263 17.77 4.01 -0.09
N PHE A 264 17.55 3.97 1.22
CA PHE A 264 16.97 5.05 1.97
C PHE A 264 17.91 5.48 3.10
N ASN A 265 18.17 6.76 3.16
CA ASN A 265 18.86 7.39 4.28
C ASN A 265 17.98 8.52 4.81
N ARG A 266 17.67 8.45 6.08
CA ARG A 266 16.88 9.47 6.76
C ARG A 266 17.45 9.80 8.12
N GLU A 267 17.48 11.07 8.43
CA GLU A 267 17.66 11.57 9.78
C GLU A 267 16.37 11.33 10.58
N ILE A 268 16.50 11.08 11.87
CA ILE A 268 15.33 10.86 12.74
C ILE A 268 14.94 12.19 13.36
N GLN A 269 13.75 12.66 13.02
CA GLN A 269 13.18 13.87 13.61
C GLN A 269 13.18 13.77 15.14
N PRO A 270 13.80 14.72 15.85
CA PRO A 270 13.80 14.73 17.32
C PRO A 270 12.39 15.02 17.86
N SER A 271 12.12 14.49 19.06
CA SER A 271 10.91 14.87 19.80
C SER A 271 10.98 16.33 20.22
N VAL A 272 9.93 17.10 19.95
CA VAL A 272 9.86 18.54 20.32
C VAL A 272 9.78 18.78 21.83
N SER A 273 9.57 17.73 22.65
CA SER A 273 9.61 17.79 24.11
C SER A 273 11.04 17.77 24.68
N LEU A 274 12.01 17.35 23.87
CA LEU A 274 13.42 17.31 24.26
C LEU A 274 14.12 18.60 23.82
N ASN A 275 15.17 18.98 24.54
CA ASN A 275 16.10 19.97 24.01
C ASN A 275 16.83 19.34 22.84
N ASP A 276 16.69 19.94 21.66
CA ASP A 276 17.41 19.51 20.48
C ASP A 276 18.90 19.78 20.65
N ARG A 277 19.70 18.71 20.64
CA ARG A 277 21.17 18.76 20.78
C ARG A 277 21.78 17.85 19.72
N PRO A 278 22.93 18.22 19.13
CA PRO A 278 23.61 17.38 18.14
C PRO A 278 23.86 15.93 18.59
N GLU A 279 24.10 15.72 19.90
CA GLU A 279 24.35 14.39 20.47
C GLU A 279 23.11 13.49 20.46
N THR A 280 21.90 14.07 20.33
CA THR A 280 20.65 13.32 20.20
C THR A 280 20.27 13.03 18.75
N HIS A 281 21.00 13.57 17.78
CA HIS A 281 20.74 13.37 16.38
C HIS A 281 21.09 11.95 15.95
N ASN A 282 20.16 11.28 15.31
CA ASN A 282 20.30 9.92 14.84
C ASN A 282 19.82 9.82 13.38
N SER A 283 20.22 8.76 12.71
CA SER A 283 19.76 8.43 11.37
C SER A 283 19.43 6.94 11.25
N ILE A 284 18.59 6.61 10.31
CA ILE A 284 18.30 5.25 9.87
C ILE A 284 18.73 5.13 8.41
N TYR A 285 19.40 4.04 8.11
CA TYR A 285 19.76 3.65 6.76
C TYR A 285 19.13 2.31 6.43
N ASP A 286 18.32 2.27 5.36
CA ASP A 286 17.68 1.06 4.87
C ASP A 286 18.21 0.69 3.48
N ASN A 287 18.44 -0.58 3.26
CA ASN A 287 18.87 -1.13 1.99
C ASN A 287 18.06 -2.39 1.68
N ASN A 288 17.34 -2.39 0.56
CA ASN A 288 16.42 -3.46 0.22
C ASN A 288 16.64 -3.92 -1.22
N LEU A 289 16.86 -5.20 -1.40
CA LEU A 289 16.91 -5.85 -2.72
C LEU A 289 15.82 -6.90 -2.82
N LYS A 290 15.01 -6.83 -3.88
CA LYS A 290 13.96 -7.81 -4.15
C LYS A 290 14.08 -8.31 -5.58
N ILE A 291 14.19 -9.63 -5.74
CA ILE A 291 14.28 -10.30 -7.04
C ILE A 291 13.11 -11.26 -7.12
N SER A 292 12.45 -11.36 -8.25
CA SER A 292 11.42 -12.36 -8.49
C SER A 292 11.44 -12.86 -9.93
N ALA A 293 10.99 -14.10 -10.08
CA ALA A 293 10.69 -14.70 -11.36
C ALA A 293 9.33 -15.39 -11.30
N SER A 294 8.52 -15.28 -12.35
CA SER A 294 7.25 -15.99 -12.44
C SER A 294 6.97 -16.46 -13.86
N LEU A 295 6.26 -17.56 -13.97
CA LEU A 295 5.70 -18.09 -15.20
C LEU A 295 4.19 -18.21 -15.03
N GLU A 296 3.44 -17.47 -15.82
CA GLU A 296 1.98 -17.45 -15.80
C GLU A 296 1.44 -17.93 -17.16
N GLY A 297 0.51 -18.87 -17.12
CA GLY A 297 -0.10 -19.37 -18.34
C GLY A 297 -1.57 -19.72 -18.16
N SER A 298 -2.25 -19.93 -19.27
CA SER A 298 -3.63 -20.39 -19.29
C SER A 298 -3.94 -21.20 -20.54
N SER A 299 -4.76 -22.22 -20.37
CA SER A 299 -5.46 -22.94 -21.44
C SER A 299 -6.97 -22.69 -21.34
N ALA A 300 -7.81 -23.46 -22.03
CA ALA A 300 -9.27 -23.24 -22.04
C ALA A 300 -9.87 -23.18 -20.62
N ALA A 301 -9.60 -24.18 -19.79
CA ALA A 301 -10.15 -24.29 -18.45
C ALA A 301 -9.11 -24.08 -17.34
N LEU A 302 -7.84 -24.31 -17.61
CA LEU A 302 -6.76 -24.32 -16.64
C LEU A 302 -5.92 -23.05 -16.75
N SER A 303 -5.60 -22.43 -15.61
CA SER A 303 -4.59 -21.37 -15.52
C SER A 303 -3.62 -21.71 -14.40
N TRP A 304 -2.35 -21.33 -14.57
CA TRP A 304 -1.29 -21.60 -13.60
C TRP A 304 -0.39 -20.38 -13.40
N ARG A 305 0.22 -20.31 -12.23
CA ARG A 305 1.31 -19.41 -11.91
C ARG A 305 2.30 -20.11 -11.01
N PHE A 306 3.56 -20.12 -11.42
CA PHE A 306 4.70 -20.52 -10.60
C PHE A 306 5.54 -19.28 -10.37
N SER A 307 5.96 -19.04 -9.15
CA SER A 307 6.84 -17.91 -8.84
C SER A 307 7.86 -18.26 -7.78
N SER A 308 9.02 -17.68 -7.90
CA SER A 308 10.07 -17.68 -6.89
C SER A 308 10.55 -16.26 -6.64
N ALA A 309 11.02 -15.99 -5.45
CA ALA A 309 11.54 -14.70 -5.08
C ALA A 309 12.64 -14.80 -4.04
N TYR A 310 13.55 -13.84 -4.09
CA TYR A 310 14.56 -13.58 -3.08
C TYR A 310 14.42 -12.13 -2.62
N ALA A 311 14.49 -11.91 -1.32
CA ALA A 311 14.56 -10.58 -0.74
C ALA A 311 15.70 -10.51 0.27
N PHE A 312 16.45 -9.43 0.19
CA PHE A 312 17.38 -8.98 1.22
C PHE A 312 16.87 -7.65 1.74
N ASP A 313 16.62 -7.58 3.02
CA ASP A 313 16.18 -6.38 3.72
C ASP A 313 17.20 -6.06 4.84
N MET A 314 17.64 -4.81 4.93
CA MET A 314 18.57 -4.35 5.96
C MET A 314 18.16 -2.96 6.45
N GLU A 315 18.14 -2.80 7.75
CA GLU A 315 17.99 -1.54 8.46
C GLU A 315 19.17 -1.36 9.42
N ARG A 316 19.77 -0.18 9.43
CA ARG A 316 20.83 0.19 10.37
C ARG A 316 20.41 1.44 11.14
N TYR A 317 20.35 1.29 12.45
CA TYR A 317 20.11 2.37 13.38
C TYR A 317 21.31 2.50 14.31
N LYS A 318 21.99 3.65 14.29
CA LYS A 318 23.29 3.83 14.98
C LYS A 318 24.31 2.77 14.52
N GLU A 319 24.80 1.98 15.47
CA GLU A 319 25.73 0.87 15.22
C GLU A 319 25.00 -0.45 14.99
N ASP A 320 23.73 -0.56 15.42
CA ASP A 320 22.94 -1.77 15.29
C ASP A 320 22.49 -2.00 13.84
N THR A 321 22.79 -3.16 13.32
CA THR A 321 22.32 -3.60 12.00
C THR A 321 21.37 -4.77 12.15
N ILE A 322 20.20 -4.62 11.55
CA ILE A 322 19.15 -5.65 11.47
C ILE A 322 19.05 -6.04 10.02
N SER A 323 19.34 -7.27 9.67
CA SER A 323 19.14 -7.74 8.31
C SER A 323 18.44 -9.10 8.25
N ALA A 324 17.87 -9.40 7.09
CA ALA A 324 17.26 -10.69 6.82
C ALA A 324 17.32 -11.05 5.34
N ASN A 325 17.63 -12.30 5.07
CA ASN A 325 17.50 -12.92 3.77
C ASN A 325 16.22 -13.75 3.74
N ARG A 326 15.46 -13.67 2.65
CA ARG A 326 14.20 -14.38 2.49
C ARG A 326 14.11 -15.01 1.10
N VAL A 327 13.83 -16.31 1.06
CA VAL A 327 13.57 -17.06 -0.18
C VAL A 327 12.14 -17.53 -0.15
N MET A 328 11.41 -17.35 -1.23
CA MET A 328 10.00 -17.68 -1.37
C MET A 328 9.74 -18.46 -2.65
N ALA A 329 8.81 -19.41 -2.60
CA ALA A 329 8.30 -20.10 -3.77
C ALA A 329 6.78 -20.28 -3.64
N ASN A 330 6.05 -20.07 -4.74
CA ASN A 330 4.61 -20.23 -4.78
C ASN A 330 4.20 -20.96 -6.06
N ALA A 331 3.17 -21.79 -5.95
CA ALA A 331 2.50 -22.44 -7.08
C ALA A 331 0.99 -22.28 -6.92
N ASP A 332 0.33 -21.74 -7.94
CA ASP A 332 -1.10 -21.50 -7.98
C ASP A 332 -1.70 -22.14 -9.22
N ILE A 333 -2.82 -22.83 -9.07
CA ILE A 333 -3.59 -23.43 -10.16
C ILE A 333 -5.05 -23.02 -10.00
N GLU A 334 -5.67 -22.58 -11.11
CA GLU A 334 -7.10 -22.30 -11.19
C GLU A 334 -7.72 -23.16 -12.28
N TYR A 335 -8.77 -23.91 -11.94
CA TYR A 335 -9.55 -24.70 -12.86
C TYR A 335 -10.97 -24.13 -12.96
N ARG A 336 -11.42 -23.82 -14.19
CA ARG A 336 -12.70 -23.22 -14.49
C ARG A 336 -13.67 -24.26 -15.04
N LEU A 337 -14.74 -24.48 -14.32
CA LEU A 337 -15.90 -25.26 -14.72
C LEU A 337 -17.04 -24.31 -15.13
N SER A 338 -18.10 -24.86 -15.75
CA SER A 338 -19.30 -24.08 -16.01
C SER A 338 -19.91 -23.61 -14.69
N GLY A 339 -19.89 -22.29 -14.42
CA GLY A 339 -20.44 -21.68 -13.22
C GLY A 339 -19.63 -21.79 -11.94
N VAL A 340 -18.49 -22.50 -11.93
CA VAL A 340 -17.61 -22.64 -10.75
C VAL A 340 -16.14 -22.51 -11.16
N SER A 341 -15.37 -21.78 -10.37
CA SER A 341 -13.92 -21.74 -10.45
C SER A 341 -13.30 -22.28 -9.18
N LEU A 342 -12.41 -23.26 -9.29
CA LEU A 342 -11.61 -23.78 -8.19
C LEU A 342 -10.18 -23.25 -8.30
N ARG A 343 -9.64 -22.71 -7.22
CA ARG A 343 -8.25 -22.27 -7.16
C ARG A 343 -7.58 -22.84 -5.94
N GLY A 344 -6.45 -23.49 -6.14
CA GLY A 344 -5.59 -23.98 -5.08
C GLY A 344 -4.16 -23.50 -5.28
N GLY A 345 -3.41 -23.44 -4.20
CA GLY A 345 -2.01 -23.09 -4.27
C GLY A 345 -1.26 -23.52 -3.02
N VAL A 346 0.06 -23.63 -3.19
CA VAL A 346 1.02 -23.92 -2.12
C VAL A 346 2.09 -22.85 -2.11
N ASN A 347 2.61 -22.56 -0.94
CA ASN A 347 3.70 -21.61 -0.77
C ASN A 347 4.72 -22.13 0.25
N GLY A 348 5.98 -21.79 0.02
CA GLY A 348 7.08 -22.03 0.95
C GLY A 348 7.91 -20.77 1.13
N GLU A 349 8.45 -20.55 2.32
CA GLU A 349 9.28 -19.42 2.67
C GLU A 349 10.35 -19.84 3.67
N ILE A 350 11.56 -19.34 3.47
CA ILE A 350 12.68 -19.47 4.41
C ILE A 350 13.16 -18.06 4.72
N ILE A 351 13.20 -17.70 5.99
CA ILE A 351 13.68 -16.42 6.50
C ILE A 351 14.92 -16.68 7.35
N LYS A 352 16.03 -16.09 7.00
CA LYS A 352 17.28 -16.14 7.76
C LYS A 352 17.65 -14.71 8.19
N PRO A 353 17.34 -14.34 9.45
CA PRO A 353 17.75 -13.06 10.00
C PRO A 353 19.24 -13.05 10.33
N ASP A 354 19.83 -11.86 10.35
CA ASP A 354 21.15 -11.57 10.89
C ASP A 354 21.01 -10.30 11.73
N VAL A 355 20.89 -10.50 13.05
CA VAL A 355 20.56 -9.46 14.03
C VAL A 355 21.41 -9.73 15.29
N GLU A 356 22.28 -8.81 15.63
CA GLU A 356 23.20 -8.98 16.74
C GLU A 356 22.51 -9.22 18.08
N SER A 357 21.35 -8.56 18.29
CA SER A 357 20.55 -8.75 19.51
C SER A 357 19.84 -10.09 19.62
N TYR A 358 19.91 -10.95 18.59
CA TYR A 358 19.39 -12.33 18.64
C TYR A 358 20.52 -13.28 19.04
N ILE A 359 20.50 -13.79 20.26
CA ILE A 359 21.53 -14.73 20.76
C ILE A 359 21.33 -16.17 20.29
N VAL A 360 20.31 -16.46 19.48
CA VAL A 360 19.99 -17.77 18.95
C VAL A 360 19.79 -17.73 17.44
N ASP A 361 19.96 -18.84 16.74
CA ASP A 361 19.56 -18.96 15.34
C ASP A 361 18.04 -18.83 15.22
N ALA A 362 17.58 -17.69 14.76
CA ALA A 362 16.18 -17.35 14.56
C ALA A 362 15.68 -17.69 13.14
N THR A 363 16.35 -18.61 12.43
CA THR A 363 15.92 -19.06 11.11
C THR A 363 14.52 -19.64 11.16
N GLU A 364 13.63 -19.09 10.34
CA GLU A 364 12.23 -19.51 10.28
C GLU A 364 11.88 -20.12 8.91
N LYS A 365 11.22 -21.27 8.92
CA LYS A 365 10.70 -21.94 7.73
C LYS A 365 9.19 -21.97 7.82
N ARG A 366 8.52 -21.57 6.74
CA ARG A 366 7.06 -21.56 6.60
C ARG A 366 6.64 -22.37 5.38
N ALA A 367 5.56 -23.10 5.51
CA ALA A 367 4.94 -23.82 4.39
C ALA A 367 3.42 -23.76 4.54
N GLY A 368 2.72 -23.51 3.46
CA GLY A 368 1.27 -23.37 3.51
C GLY A 368 0.58 -23.76 2.22
N GLY A 369 -0.72 -23.95 2.33
CA GLY A 369 -1.57 -24.21 1.17
C GLY A 369 -2.96 -23.66 1.38
N TYR A 370 -3.67 -23.42 0.27
CA TYR A 370 -5.04 -22.96 0.28
C TYR A 370 -5.86 -23.61 -0.83
N LEU A 371 -7.17 -23.64 -0.61
CA LEU A 371 -8.15 -24.04 -1.61
C LEU A 371 -9.35 -23.10 -1.51
N ILE A 372 -9.82 -22.59 -2.67
CA ILE A 372 -10.96 -21.69 -2.76
C ILE A 372 -11.82 -22.10 -3.94
N ALA A 373 -13.11 -22.24 -3.68
CA ALA A 373 -14.14 -22.41 -4.69
C ALA A 373 -14.91 -21.09 -4.84
N LYS A 374 -15.13 -20.65 -6.07
CA LYS A 374 -15.97 -19.51 -6.41
C LYS A 374 -17.12 -19.98 -7.28
N MET A 375 -18.31 -19.63 -6.91
CA MET A 375 -19.51 -19.78 -7.72
C MET A 375 -19.72 -18.49 -8.55
N GLU A 376 -19.80 -18.63 -9.87
CA GLU A 376 -19.99 -17.52 -10.81
C GLU A 376 -21.41 -17.52 -11.32
N GLY A 377 -22.15 -16.47 -10.93
CA GLY A 377 -23.37 -16.09 -11.62
C GLY A 377 -24.47 -17.16 -11.69
N VAL A 378 -24.75 -17.87 -10.60
CA VAL A 378 -26.02 -18.60 -10.51
C VAL A 378 -27.10 -17.54 -10.29
N GLY A 379 -27.65 -17.01 -11.39
CA GLY A 379 -28.61 -15.90 -11.35
C GLY A 379 -27.97 -14.61 -10.80
N LEU A 380 -28.51 -14.11 -9.70
CA LEU A 380 -28.11 -12.85 -9.08
C LEU A 380 -27.04 -13.00 -8.00
N LEU A 381 -26.72 -14.23 -7.59
CA LEU A 381 -25.78 -14.53 -6.51
C LEU A 381 -24.39 -14.89 -7.03
N SER A 382 -23.37 -14.32 -6.43
CA SER A 382 -21.96 -14.72 -6.59
C SER A 382 -21.36 -14.94 -5.21
N GLY A 383 -20.60 -16.00 -5.02
CA GLY A 383 -20.01 -16.30 -3.72
C GLY A 383 -18.70 -17.04 -3.83
N SER A 384 -17.94 -17.07 -2.76
CA SER A 384 -16.79 -17.96 -2.63
C SER A 384 -16.67 -18.49 -1.21
N ILE A 385 -16.11 -19.69 -1.12
CA ILE A 385 -15.74 -20.37 0.12
C ILE A 385 -14.34 -20.93 -0.05
N GLY A 386 -13.51 -20.81 0.98
CA GLY A 386 -12.17 -21.37 0.95
C GLY A 386 -11.52 -21.36 2.31
N ALA A 387 -10.33 -21.93 2.37
CA ALA A 387 -9.53 -21.94 3.57
C ALA A 387 -8.04 -22.02 3.23
N ARG A 388 -7.21 -21.54 4.14
CA ARG A 388 -5.74 -21.66 4.12
C ARG A 388 -5.26 -22.27 5.43
N TYR A 389 -4.21 -23.06 5.34
CA TYR A 389 -3.42 -23.52 6.47
C TYR A 389 -1.96 -23.09 6.28
N LEU A 390 -1.30 -22.70 7.34
CA LEU A 390 0.11 -22.31 7.34
C LEU A 390 0.82 -22.94 8.55
N TYR A 391 1.87 -23.70 8.26
CA TYR A 391 2.85 -24.20 9.22
C TYR A 391 4.06 -23.27 9.28
N SER A 392 4.60 -23.06 10.45
CA SER A 392 5.89 -22.43 10.69
C SER A 392 6.69 -23.21 11.72
N THR A 393 8.01 -23.18 11.63
CA THR A 393 8.89 -23.69 12.69
C THR A 393 8.66 -23.02 14.04
N SER A 394 8.04 -21.85 14.05
CA SER A 394 7.64 -21.08 15.25
C SER A 394 6.24 -21.44 15.78
N GLY A 395 5.56 -22.39 15.17
CA GLY A 395 4.21 -22.82 15.50
C GLY A 395 3.24 -22.69 14.33
N SER A 396 2.26 -23.61 14.29
CA SER A 396 1.24 -23.62 13.24
C SER A 396 0.16 -22.59 13.49
N LEU A 397 -0.32 -21.95 12.43
CA LEU A 397 -1.52 -21.14 12.49
C LEU A 397 -2.78 -22.03 12.46
N PRO A 398 -3.91 -21.57 13.02
CA PRO A 398 -5.18 -22.26 12.84
C PRO A 398 -5.59 -22.24 11.37
N LEU A 399 -6.52 -23.13 11.01
CA LEU A 399 -7.19 -23.01 9.71
C LEU A 399 -7.83 -21.63 9.57
N MET A 400 -7.58 -20.95 8.45
CA MET A 400 -8.06 -19.62 8.13
C MET A 400 -9.16 -19.69 7.07
N PRO A 401 -10.43 -19.87 7.47
CA PRO A 401 -11.55 -19.96 6.55
C PRO A 401 -11.98 -18.61 6.01
N LEU A 402 -12.63 -18.62 4.86
CA LEU A 402 -13.27 -17.47 4.22
C LEU A 402 -14.59 -17.90 3.60
N VAL A 403 -15.63 -17.12 3.85
CA VAL A 403 -16.91 -17.19 3.14
C VAL A 403 -17.30 -15.78 2.75
N ASN A 404 -17.59 -15.54 1.49
CA ASN A 404 -18.10 -14.25 1.05
C ASN A 404 -19.14 -14.41 -0.08
N ALA A 405 -20.07 -13.47 -0.12
CA ALA A 405 -21.16 -13.46 -1.09
C ALA A 405 -21.51 -12.05 -1.52
N ARG A 406 -22.03 -11.93 -2.74
CA ARG A 406 -22.60 -10.71 -3.29
C ARG A 406 -23.89 -11.05 -4.03
N LEU A 407 -24.97 -10.40 -3.65
CA LEU A 407 -26.27 -10.48 -4.28
C LEU A 407 -26.49 -9.23 -5.13
N LYS A 408 -26.74 -9.41 -6.42
CA LYS A 408 -27.19 -8.33 -7.31
C LYS A 408 -28.70 -8.16 -7.14
N ILE A 409 -29.15 -6.96 -6.83
CA ILE A 409 -30.56 -6.61 -6.80
C ILE A 409 -30.94 -6.10 -8.19
N PRO A 410 -31.95 -6.66 -8.85
CA PRO A 410 -32.45 -6.15 -10.12
C PRO A 410 -32.94 -4.71 -9.95
N THR A 411 -32.44 -3.82 -10.79
CA THR A 411 -32.79 -2.39 -10.82
C THR A 411 -32.96 -1.96 -12.27
N GLY A 412 -33.74 -0.93 -12.52
CA GLY A 412 -33.89 -0.30 -13.84
C GLY A 412 -33.23 1.07 -13.92
N GLY A 413 -33.35 1.77 -15.06
CA GLY A 413 -32.96 3.18 -15.19
C GLY A 413 -31.49 3.48 -14.98
N GLY A 414 -30.57 2.61 -15.44
CA GLY A 414 -29.12 2.84 -15.31
C GLY A 414 -28.56 2.57 -13.91
N HIS A 415 -29.41 2.11 -12.96
CA HIS A 415 -28.98 1.78 -11.61
C HIS A 415 -28.37 0.37 -11.51
N SER A 416 -27.46 0.19 -10.57
CA SER A 416 -26.94 -1.11 -10.13
C SER A 416 -26.89 -1.12 -8.60
N LEU A 417 -27.37 -2.20 -8.01
CA LEU A 417 -27.43 -2.35 -6.55
C LEU A 417 -26.91 -3.73 -6.16
N TYR A 418 -26.00 -3.76 -5.20
CA TYR A 418 -25.41 -5.00 -4.67
C TYR A 418 -25.44 -4.99 -3.15
N ILE A 419 -25.88 -6.10 -2.56
CA ILE A 419 -25.66 -6.40 -1.15
C ILE A 419 -24.51 -7.38 -1.08
N ARG A 420 -23.57 -7.16 -0.18
CA ARG A 420 -22.41 -8.02 -0.01
C ARG A 420 -22.16 -8.35 1.45
N GLY A 421 -21.55 -9.48 1.69
CA GLY A 421 -21.14 -9.89 3.03
C GLY A 421 -19.96 -10.82 2.99
N SER A 422 -19.14 -10.77 4.04
CA SER A 422 -18.03 -11.69 4.22
C SER A 422 -17.84 -12.06 5.69
N TRP A 423 -17.34 -13.28 5.89
CA TRP A 423 -16.86 -13.78 7.17
C TRP A 423 -15.52 -14.46 6.95
N SER A 424 -14.55 -14.18 7.83
CA SER A 424 -13.21 -14.76 7.74
C SER A 424 -12.59 -15.01 9.10
N GLY A 425 -11.85 -16.14 9.19
CA GLY A 425 -10.86 -16.39 10.23
C GLY A 425 -9.49 -15.99 9.72
N ASN A 426 -8.74 -15.22 10.51
CA ASN A 426 -7.42 -14.74 10.12
C ASN A 426 -6.43 -14.97 11.24
N ALA A 427 -5.14 -15.01 10.91
CA ALA A 427 -4.11 -15.20 11.90
C ALA A 427 -2.80 -14.51 11.51
N LYS A 428 -1.92 -14.32 12.50
CA LYS A 428 -0.57 -13.76 12.30
C LYS A 428 0.42 -14.42 13.24
N ILE A 429 1.56 -14.82 12.70
CA ILE A 429 2.71 -15.31 13.47
C ILE A 429 3.39 -14.10 14.12
N PRO A 430 3.82 -14.20 15.42
CA PRO A 430 4.65 -13.16 16.03
C PRO A 430 5.89 -12.89 15.20
N SER A 431 6.27 -11.63 15.01
CA SER A 431 7.47 -11.27 14.26
C SER A 431 8.75 -11.81 14.92
N LEU A 432 9.86 -11.76 14.22
CA LEU A 432 11.13 -12.20 14.81
C LEU A 432 11.53 -11.29 15.97
N ASN A 433 11.35 -9.96 15.85
CA ASN A 433 11.61 -9.01 16.93
C ASN A 433 10.69 -9.25 18.14
N ASP A 434 9.42 -9.61 17.93
CA ASP A 434 8.51 -9.93 19.05
C ASP A 434 9.05 -11.10 19.89
N ARG A 435 9.76 -12.04 19.27
CA ARG A 435 10.23 -13.26 19.93
C ARG A 435 11.66 -13.21 20.43
N TYR A 436 12.55 -12.50 19.75
CA TYR A 436 14.00 -12.62 19.96
C TYR A 436 14.69 -11.30 20.34
N TRP A 437 14.00 -10.15 20.26
CA TRP A 437 14.64 -8.85 20.55
C TRP A 437 15.12 -8.76 22.01
N GLY A 438 16.35 -8.26 22.20
CA GLY A 438 16.97 -8.10 23.51
C GLY A 438 17.51 -9.40 24.12
N GLY A 439 17.80 -10.39 23.29
CA GLY A 439 18.55 -11.60 23.68
C GLY A 439 17.77 -12.67 24.43
N ASN A 440 16.49 -12.46 24.70
CA ASN A 440 15.64 -13.43 25.40
C ASN A 440 14.50 -13.89 24.48
N TYR A 441 14.37 -15.20 24.32
CA TYR A 441 13.21 -15.77 23.66
C TYR A 441 11.94 -15.50 24.47
N VAL A 442 10.97 -14.83 23.88
CA VAL A 442 9.66 -14.58 24.48
C VAL A 442 8.64 -15.51 23.82
N TYR A 443 8.04 -16.40 24.61
CA TYR A 443 6.95 -17.22 24.13
C TYR A 443 5.70 -16.36 23.96
N LEU A 444 5.27 -16.20 22.70
CA LEU A 444 4.05 -15.48 22.32
C LEU A 444 3.14 -16.39 21.52
N LYS A 445 1.85 -16.29 21.78
CA LYS A 445 0.83 -16.94 20.98
C LYS A 445 0.65 -16.16 19.67
N SER A 446 0.35 -16.90 18.59
CA SER A 446 -0.06 -16.29 17.32
C SER A 446 -1.37 -15.53 17.50
N GLU A 447 -1.45 -14.34 16.92
CA GLU A 447 -2.66 -13.53 16.89
C GLU A 447 -3.72 -14.17 15.99
N LYS A 448 -4.99 -14.10 16.39
CA LYS A 448 -6.11 -14.72 15.67
C LYS A 448 -7.26 -13.74 15.61
N SER A 449 -7.92 -13.64 14.47
CA SER A 449 -9.13 -12.81 14.39
C SER A 449 -10.30 -13.55 13.74
N ARG A 450 -11.51 -13.09 14.13
CA ARG A 450 -12.75 -13.40 13.43
C ARG A 450 -13.36 -12.09 12.99
N SER A 451 -13.51 -11.96 11.68
CA SER A 451 -14.02 -10.73 11.06
C SER A 451 -15.31 -11.02 10.31
N THR A 452 -16.29 -10.14 10.45
CA THR A 452 -17.57 -10.17 9.75
C THR A 452 -17.83 -8.78 9.19
N GLU A 453 -18.29 -8.70 7.96
CA GLU A 453 -18.73 -7.46 7.34
C GLU A 453 -19.96 -7.67 6.47
N ALA A 454 -20.77 -6.61 6.38
CA ALA A 454 -21.89 -6.51 5.46
C ALA A 454 -21.94 -5.10 4.85
N GLY A 455 -22.33 -4.99 3.61
CA GLY A 455 -22.37 -3.71 2.94
C GLY A 455 -23.29 -3.66 1.73
N ILE A 456 -23.56 -2.45 1.32
CA ILE A 456 -24.37 -2.13 0.14
C ILE A 456 -23.52 -1.29 -0.80
N ASN A 457 -23.55 -1.61 -2.08
CA ASN A 457 -22.93 -0.84 -3.14
C ASN A 457 -24.01 -0.44 -4.15
N TRP A 458 -24.11 0.84 -4.42
CA TRP A 458 -24.99 1.41 -5.41
C TRP A 458 -24.17 2.11 -6.49
N GLY A 459 -24.63 2.01 -7.73
CA GLY A 459 -24.09 2.75 -8.87
C GLY A 459 -25.22 3.22 -9.76
N TRP A 460 -25.02 4.35 -10.41
CA TRP A 460 -25.95 4.94 -11.35
C TRP A 460 -25.21 5.59 -12.50
N TYR A 461 -25.75 5.42 -13.69
CA TYR A 461 -25.24 6.03 -14.90
C TYR A 461 -26.40 6.48 -15.78
N GLU A 462 -26.41 7.76 -16.16
CA GLU A 462 -27.40 8.31 -17.07
C GLU A 462 -26.79 9.46 -17.88
N GLY A 463 -26.62 9.25 -19.19
CA GLY A 463 -26.10 10.24 -20.12
C GLY A 463 -24.70 10.73 -19.73
N VAL A 464 -24.61 11.97 -19.28
CA VAL A 464 -23.36 12.65 -18.91
C VAL A 464 -22.99 12.51 -17.43
N TRP A 465 -23.87 11.88 -16.64
CA TRP A 465 -23.71 11.72 -15.21
C TRP A 465 -23.41 10.29 -14.83
N SER A 466 -22.56 10.12 -13.83
CA SER A 466 -22.41 8.84 -13.11
C SER A 466 -22.22 9.10 -11.63
N ALA A 467 -22.76 8.20 -10.82
CA ALA A 467 -22.57 8.24 -9.37
C ALA A 467 -22.40 6.81 -8.83
N SER A 468 -21.63 6.69 -7.77
CA SER A 468 -21.53 5.46 -7.00
C SER A 468 -21.44 5.75 -5.52
N ALA A 469 -21.95 4.85 -4.69
CA ALA A 469 -21.81 4.93 -3.24
C ALA A 469 -21.72 3.54 -2.63
N PHE A 470 -21.06 3.45 -1.51
CA PHE A 470 -21.08 2.24 -0.69
C PHE A 470 -21.17 2.58 0.79
N VAL A 471 -21.74 1.66 1.55
CA VAL A 471 -21.69 1.64 3.01
C VAL A 471 -21.35 0.23 3.45
N THR A 472 -20.43 0.09 4.42
CA THR A 472 -20.01 -1.19 5.00
C THR A 472 -19.99 -1.09 6.51
N GLY A 473 -20.74 -1.94 7.20
CA GLY A 473 -20.59 -2.20 8.62
C GLY A 473 -19.65 -3.40 8.83
N TYR A 474 -18.80 -3.33 9.85
CA TYR A 474 -17.86 -4.41 10.17
C TYR A 474 -17.71 -4.63 11.67
N ARG A 475 -17.31 -5.85 12.03
CA ARG A 475 -16.90 -6.27 13.36
C ARG A 475 -15.79 -7.29 13.27
N SER A 476 -14.69 -7.06 13.98
CA SER A 476 -13.54 -7.97 14.10
C SER A 476 -13.15 -8.10 15.58
N VAL A 477 -12.96 -9.33 16.02
CA VAL A 477 -12.38 -9.62 17.35
C VAL A 477 -11.02 -10.26 17.13
N VAL A 478 -10.00 -9.62 17.66
CA VAL A 478 -8.61 -10.11 17.62
C VAL A 478 -8.25 -10.63 18.99
N ARG A 479 -7.83 -11.91 19.03
CA ARG A 479 -7.33 -12.57 20.24
C ARG A 479 -5.83 -12.69 20.20
N ASP A 480 -5.24 -12.69 21.39
CA ASP A 480 -3.79 -12.79 21.59
C ASP A 480 -3.03 -11.67 20.83
N TRP A 481 -3.62 -10.45 20.75
CA TRP A 481 -3.01 -9.32 20.06
C TRP A 481 -1.68 -8.93 20.67
N ILE A 482 -0.62 -8.87 19.88
CA ILE A 482 0.72 -8.53 20.36
C ILE A 482 0.87 -7.01 20.44
N ARG A 483 1.23 -6.53 21.61
CA ARG A 483 1.57 -5.13 21.86
C ARG A 483 2.85 -5.03 22.68
N TRP A 484 3.71 -4.11 22.27
CA TRP A 484 4.85 -3.70 23.07
C TRP A 484 4.36 -2.76 24.16
N LEU A 485 4.66 -3.11 25.40
CA LEU A 485 4.25 -2.35 26.59
C LEU A 485 5.47 -2.04 27.46
N PRO A 486 5.48 -0.92 28.18
CA PRO A 486 6.52 -0.61 29.16
C PRO A 486 6.61 -1.71 30.24
N ALA A 487 7.83 -2.13 30.53
CA ALA A 487 8.13 -3.08 31.60
C ALA A 487 9.38 -2.56 32.36
N GLY A 488 9.20 -1.58 33.23
CA GLY A 488 10.28 -0.78 33.80
C GLY A 488 10.89 0.14 32.74
N GLU A 489 12.21 0.09 32.58
CA GLU A 489 12.95 0.92 31.62
C GLU A 489 12.93 0.37 30.18
N VAL A 490 12.44 -0.84 29.97
CA VAL A 490 12.42 -1.51 28.66
C VAL A 490 11.01 -1.78 28.18
N TRP A 491 10.83 -1.86 26.87
CA TRP A 491 9.59 -2.28 26.24
C TRP A 491 9.61 -3.77 25.99
N ARG A 492 8.52 -4.47 26.30
CA ARG A 492 8.38 -5.91 26.05
C ARG A 492 7.08 -6.24 25.34
N PRO A 493 7.10 -7.18 24.40
CA PRO A 493 5.90 -7.64 23.72
C PRO A 493 5.07 -8.54 24.65
N ARG A 494 3.76 -8.39 24.59
CA ARG A 494 2.78 -9.19 25.33
C ARG A 494 1.54 -9.45 24.49
N ASN A 495 0.92 -10.60 24.70
CA ASN A 495 -0.38 -10.91 24.10
C ASN A 495 -1.50 -10.26 24.92
N ILE A 496 -2.22 -9.31 24.35
CA ILE A 496 -3.48 -8.79 24.91
C ILE A 496 -4.58 -9.81 24.61
N PRO A 497 -5.36 -10.29 25.60
CA PRO A 497 -6.29 -11.40 25.40
C PRO A 497 -7.33 -11.14 24.29
N GLU A 498 -8.04 -10.00 24.35
CA GLU A 498 -9.04 -9.67 23.32
C GLU A 498 -9.13 -8.17 23.03
N VAL A 499 -9.13 -7.83 21.75
CA VAL A 499 -9.39 -6.48 21.23
C VAL A 499 -10.55 -6.55 20.23
N LEU A 500 -11.53 -5.68 20.41
CA LEU A 500 -12.67 -5.52 19.50
C LEU A 500 -12.44 -4.31 18.59
N SER A 501 -12.54 -4.51 17.28
CA SER A 501 -12.66 -3.44 16.29
C SER A 501 -14.02 -3.54 15.61
N ARG A 502 -14.79 -2.44 15.58
CA ARG A 502 -16.06 -2.34 14.85
C ARG A 502 -16.24 -0.93 14.29
N GLY A 503 -17.06 -0.81 13.27
CA GLY A 503 -17.27 0.49 12.69
C GLY A 503 -18.11 0.48 11.43
N VAL A 504 -18.14 1.65 10.79
CA VAL A 504 -18.83 1.89 9.52
C VAL A 504 -17.89 2.64 8.59
N GLU A 505 -17.80 2.17 7.36
CA GLU A 505 -17.10 2.84 6.26
C GLU A 505 -18.11 3.21 5.18
N ALA A 506 -17.99 4.42 4.63
CA ALA A 506 -18.82 4.89 3.53
C ALA A 506 -17.94 5.61 2.50
N GLY A 507 -18.35 5.54 1.24
CA GLY A 507 -17.72 6.29 0.16
C GLY A 507 -18.75 6.65 -0.90
N ALA A 508 -18.51 7.76 -1.57
CA ALA A 508 -19.34 8.25 -2.67
C ALA A 508 -18.48 8.93 -3.73
N ASP A 509 -18.83 8.68 -4.99
CA ASP A 509 -18.25 9.34 -6.17
C ASP A 509 -19.39 9.84 -7.04
N ALA A 510 -19.28 11.08 -7.52
CA ALA A 510 -20.18 11.66 -8.50
C ALA A 510 -19.37 12.31 -9.62
N ASN A 511 -19.72 12.03 -10.87
CA ASN A 511 -19.00 12.52 -12.02
C ASN A 511 -19.99 13.10 -13.07
N TYR A 512 -19.57 14.20 -13.68
CA TYR A 512 -20.21 14.85 -14.80
C TYR A 512 -19.21 14.97 -15.95
N SER A 513 -19.64 14.64 -17.18
CA SER A 513 -18.76 14.73 -18.34
C SER A 513 -19.55 15.18 -19.58
N ALA A 514 -19.50 16.47 -19.92
CA ALA A 514 -20.11 17.03 -21.12
C ALA A 514 -19.35 18.26 -21.62
N SER A 515 -19.43 18.51 -22.92
CA SER A 515 -18.94 19.75 -23.56
C SER A 515 -17.47 20.09 -23.22
N GLY A 516 -16.62 19.08 -23.05
CA GLY A 516 -15.21 19.27 -22.70
C GLY A 516 -14.95 19.56 -21.21
N ILE A 517 -16.00 19.62 -20.39
CA ILE A 517 -15.90 19.77 -18.93
C ILE A 517 -16.08 18.40 -18.29
N LYS A 518 -15.20 18.06 -17.33
CA LYS A 518 -15.38 16.93 -16.44
C LYS A 518 -15.31 17.42 -15.01
N LEU A 519 -16.34 17.10 -14.23
CA LEU A 519 -16.37 17.38 -12.80
C LEU A 519 -16.41 16.05 -12.06
N SER A 520 -15.64 15.92 -10.99
CA SER A 520 -15.64 14.75 -10.11
C SER A 520 -15.67 15.19 -8.67
N LEU A 521 -16.58 14.63 -7.89
CA LEU A 521 -16.65 14.78 -6.44
C LEU A 521 -16.47 13.39 -5.81
N LYS A 522 -15.49 13.23 -4.95
CA LYS A 522 -15.24 12.01 -4.19
C LYS A 522 -15.31 12.31 -2.70
N ALA A 523 -15.96 11.46 -1.94
CA ALA A 523 -16.00 11.54 -0.49
C ALA A 523 -15.81 10.16 0.13
N SER A 524 -15.13 10.10 1.26
CA SER A 524 -15.01 8.89 2.07
C SER A 524 -15.08 9.24 3.55
N TYR A 525 -15.65 8.32 4.34
CA TYR A 525 -15.79 8.43 5.78
C TYR A 525 -15.53 7.09 6.44
N ALA A 526 -14.86 7.12 7.59
CA ALA A 526 -14.65 5.97 8.45
C ALA A 526 -14.98 6.33 9.91
N PHE A 527 -15.86 5.53 10.50
CA PHE A 527 -16.06 5.46 11.94
C PHE A 527 -15.40 4.17 12.43
N THR A 528 -14.46 4.28 13.38
CA THR A 528 -13.69 3.15 13.92
C THR A 528 -13.70 3.19 15.43
N ASP A 529 -14.38 2.21 16.05
CA ASP A 529 -14.40 1.97 17.48
C ASP A 529 -13.54 0.73 17.77
N ILE A 530 -12.35 0.94 18.35
CA ILE A 530 -11.41 -0.15 18.64
C ILE A 530 -10.96 -0.10 20.10
N ARG A 531 -11.20 -1.20 20.85
CA ARG A 531 -11.03 -1.25 22.30
C ARG A 531 -10.47 -2.56 22.78
N THR A 532 -9.69 -2.54 23.85
CA THR A 532 -9.37 -3.72 24.66
C THR A 532 -10.61 -4.13 25.44
N ILE A 533 -11.17 -5.31 25.14
CA ILE A 533 -12.36 -5.83 25.87
C ILE A 533 -11.96 -6.78 26.99
N THR A 534 -10.90 -7.56 26.80
CA THR A 534 -10.30 -8.39 27.86
C THR A 534 -8.85 -7.93 28.04
N PRO A 535 -8.51 -7.23 29.13
CA PRO A 535 -7.18 -6.72 29.38
C PRO A 535 -6.25 -7.79 29.97
N LEU A 536 -4.96 -7.47 30.08
CA LEU A 536 -3.94 -8.36 30.73
C LEU A 536 -4.15 -8.50 32.23
N TRP A 537 -4.66 -7.47 32.90
CA TRP A 537 -5.00 -7.48 34.32
C TRP A 537 -6.36 -6.81 34.52
N ALA A 538 -7.06 -7.18 35.58
CA ALA A 538 -8.46 -6.82 35.77
C ALA A 538 -8.71 -5.30 35.87
N GLU A 539 -7.76 -4.56 36.44
CA GLU A 539 -7.86 -3.11 36.74
C GLU A 539 -7.14 -2.25 35.70
N ASP A 540 -6.86 -2.78 34.49
CA ASP A 540 -6.24 -2.01 33.41
C ASP A 540 -7.14 -0.81 33.03
N PRO A 541 -6.69 0.44 33.23
CA PRO A 541 -7.50 1.62 32.91
C PRO A 541 -7.81 1.77 31.42
N ALA A 542 -7.05 1.10 30.55
CA ALA A 542 -7.31 1.08 29.11
C ALA A 542 -8.46 0.14 28.70
N LYS A 543 -9.05 -0.61 29.66
CA LYS A 543 -10.19 -1.48 29.37
C LYS A 543 -11.40 -0.69 28.92
N GLY A 544 -11.91 -1.01 27.73
CA GLY A 544 -13.08 -0.33 27.17
C GLY A 544 -12.76 1.01 26.49
N GLU A 545 -11.54 1.53 26.64
CA GLU A 545 -11.12 2.76 25.99
C GLU A 545 -10.65 2.55 24.55
N GLN A 546 -10.72 3.61 23.75
CA GLN A 546 -10.21 3.62 22.37
C GLN A 546 -8.70 3.37 22.38
N LEU A 547 -8.20 2.49 21.51
CA LEU A 547 -6.75 2.28 21.41
C LEU A 547 -6.01 3.57 21.05
N ALA A 548 -4.84 3.74 21.64
CA ALA A 548 -3.97 4.91 21.44
C ALA A 548 -3.70 5.20 19.97
N TYR A 549 -3.70 6.48 19.62
CA TYR A 549 -3.47 6.99 18.25
C TYR A 549 -4.45 6.49 17.20
N GLN A 550 -5.66 6.04 17.58
CA GLN A 550 -6.69 5.64 16.64
C GLN A 550 -7.85 6.65 16.67
N PRO A 551 -8.07 7.43 15.60
CA PRO A 551 -9.21 8.34 15.53
C PRO A 551 -10.51 7.56 15.40
N LYS A 552 -11.56 7.98 16.12
CA LYS A 552 -12.90 7.42 15.95
C LYS A 552 -13.54 7.82 14.61
N HIS A 553 -13.27 9.04 14.16
CA HIS A 553 -13.82 9.62 12.95
C HIS A 553 -12.68 10.09 12.05
N SER A 554 -12.74 9.74 10.79
CA SER A 554 -11.93 10.31 9.72
C SER A 554 -12.76 10.44 8.46
N TRP A 555 -12.55 11.53 7.72
CA TRP A 555 -13.21 11.71 6.43
C TRP A 555 -12.34 12.49 5.47
N ARG A 556 -12.67 12.33 4.21
CA ARG A 556 -12.03 13.02 3.11
C ARG A 556 -13.04 13.41 2.07
N ALA A 557 -12.82 14.57 1.45
CA ALA A 557 -13.57 15.03 0.30
C ALA A 557 -12.62 15.64 -0.71
N THR A 558 -12.80 15.32 -2.00
CA THR A 558 -11.99 15.88 -3.09
C THR A 558 -12.92 16.27 -4.23
N ALA A 559 -12.85 17.52 -4.66
CA ALA A 559 -13.49 18.00 -5.87
C ALA A 559 -12.43 18.24 -6.95
N THR A 560 -12.67 17.75 -8.16
CA THR A 560 -11.78 17.90 -9.31
C THR A 560 -12.58 18.46 -10.49
N ALA A 561 -12.03 19.44 -11.18
CA ALA A 561 -12.56 20.00 -12.41
C ALA A 561 -11.51 19.89 -13.52
N GLU A 562 -11.90 19.32 -14.66
CA GLU A 562 -11.07 19.26 -15.87
C GLU A 562 -11.79 20.05 -16.97
N TYR A 563 -11.08 20.99 -17.58
CA TYR A 563 -11.56 21.77 -18.72
C TYR A 563 -10.43 21.97 -19.70
N ALA A 564 -10.66 21.57 -20.96
CA ALA A 564 -9.67 21.61 -22.02
C ALA A 564 -8.37 20.88 -21.61
N LYS A 565 -7.31 21.62 -21.32
CA LYS A 565 -5.98 21.11 -20.95
C LYS A 565 -5.67 21.32 -19.46
N PHE A 566 -6.59 21.90 -18.71
CA PHE A 566 -6.40 22.21 -17.28
C PHE A 566 -7.16 21.23 -16.41
N THR A 567 -6.53 20.84 -15.32
CA THR A 567 -7.15 20.09 -14.22
C THR A 567 -6.90 20.86 -12.93
N ALA A 568 -7.95 21.20 -12.21
CA ALA A 568 -7.87 21.79 -10.88
C ALA A 568 -8.52 20.87 -9.86
N HIS A 569 -7.99 20.83 -8.64
CA HIS A 569 -8.60 20.07 -7.55
C HIS A 569 -8.45 20.80 -6.22
N ILE A 570 -9.38 20.53 -5.32
CA ILE A 570 -9.33 20.88 -3.91
C ILE A 570 -9.66 19.63 -3.09
N SER A 571 -8.93 19.38 -2.02
CA SER A 571 -9.18 18.27 -1.12
C SER A 571 -9.18 18.71 0.34
N LEU A 572 -10.09 18.11 1.09
CA LEU A 572 -10.23 18.24 2.55
C LEU A 572 -9.94 16.90 3.18
N ASN A 573 -9.13 16.90 4.22
CA ASN A 573 -8.76 15.70 4.97
C ASN A 573 -8.89 15.95 6.47
N HIS A 574 -9.83 15.26 7.11
CA HIS A 574 -10.10 15.38 8.53
C HIS A 574 -9.65 14.14 9.29
N THR A 575 -8.97 14.34 10.40
CA THR A 575 -8.61 13.32 11.38
C THR A 575 -9.15 13.73 12.74
N GLY A 576 -9.99 12.89 13.31
CA GLY A 576 -10.64 13.13 14.61
C GLY A 576 -9.67 13.07 15.80
N LYS A 577 -10.17 13.39 16.97
CA LYS A 577 -9.44 13.30 18.24
C LYS A 577 -8.92 11.89 18.50
N ARG A 578 -7.75 11.78 19.11
CA ARG A 578 -7.08 10.51 19.45
C ARG A 578 -6.39 10.62 20.80
N SER A 579 -6.54 9.59 21.65
CA SER A 579 -5.72 9.45 22.84
C SER A 579 -4.28 9.13 22.47
N THR A 580 -3.34 9.51 23.31
CA THR A 580 -1.95 9.04 23.26
C THR A 580 -1.81 7.70 24.00
N LEU A 581 -0.62 7.32 24.42
CA LEU A 581 -0.43 6.18 25.31
C LEU A 581 -1.03 6.41 26.70
N ASP A 582 -1.15 7.66 27.10
CA ASP A 582 -1.96 8.10 28.24
C ASP A 582 -3.39 8.37 27.74
N ILE A 583 -4.36 7.65 28.28
CA ILE A 583 -5.77 7.78 27.89
C ILE A 583 -6.38 9.16 28.17
N TYR A 584 -5.81 9.92 29.13
CA TYR A 584 -6.24 11.27 29.48
C TYR A 584 -5.60 12.36 28.61
N ASP A 585 -4.55 12.00 27.87
CA ASP A 585 -3.85 12.92 27.01
C ASP A 585 -4.35 12.78 25.56
N ILE A 586 -5.11 13.78 25.12
CA ILE A 586 -5.85 13.77 23.86
C ILE A 586 -5.19 14.69 22.84
N LEU A 587 -4.75 14.14 21.71
CA LEU A 587 -4.41 14.94 20.54
C LEU A 587 -5.68 15.51 19.90
N PRO A 588 -5.72 16.82 19.62
CA PRO A 588 -6.88 17.45 18.99
C PRO A 588 -7.14 16.90 17.57
N ASP A 589 -8.35 17.05 17.12
CA ASP A 589 -8.70 16.85 15.73
C ASP A 589 -8.13 17.97 14.85
N TYR A 590 -8.00 17.70 13.57
CA TYR A 590 -7.56 18.68 12.58
C TYR A 590 -8.17 18.40 11.20
N THR A 591 -8.26 19.46 10.40
CA THR A 591 -8.66 19.38 8.98
C THR A 591 -7.60 20.07 8.15
N LEU A 592 -7.04 19.35 7.17
CA LEU A 592 -6.09 19.90 6.20
C LEU A 592 -6.80 20.16 4.88
N THR A 593 -6.47 21.27 4.26
CA THR A 593 -6.98 21.66 2.94
C THR A 593 -5.82 21.77 1.98
N ASP A 594 -5.88 21.02 0.88
CA ASP A 594 -4.91 21.06 -0.21
C ASP A 594 -5.62 21.50 -1.49
N ALA A 595 -4.93 22.24 -2.36
CA ALA A 595 -5.44 22.57 -3.70
C ALA A 595 -4.32 22.48 -4.74
N GLY A 596 -4.68 22.15 -5.96
CA GLY A 596 -3.71 22.05 -7.04
C GLY A 596 -4.31 22.36 -8.40
N ILE A 597 -3.43 22.74 -9.31
CA ILE A 597 -3.74 22.94 -10.71
C ILE A 597 -2.67 22.32 -11.58
N SER A 598 -3.06 21.74 -12.70
CA SER A 598 -2.12 21.23 -13.70
C SER A 598 -2.57 21.54 -15.12
N TYR A 599 -1.61 21.67 -16.00
CA TYR A 599 -1.77 21.85 -17.43
C TYR A 599 -1.17 20.67 -18.16
N ARG A 600 -1.94 20.09 -19.10
CA ARG A 600 -1.52 18.98 -19.96
C ARG A 600 -1.36 19.51 -21.39
N GLY A 601 -0.15 19.42 -21.93
CA GLY A 601 0.18 19.86 -23.28
C GLY A 601 0.78 18.73 -24.11
N LYS A 602 0.94 18.99 -25.41
CA LYS A 602 1.63 18.10 -26.34
C LYS A 602 2.70 18.86 -27.10
N ILE A 603 3.83 18.17 -27.33
CA ILE A 603 4.89 18.61 -28.24
C ILE A 603 5.06 17.48 -29.24
N LYS A 604 4.58 17.67 -30.49
CA LYS A 604 4.42 16.60 -31.48
C LYS A 604 3.53 15.48 -30.89
N GLU A 605 4.00 14.24 -30.89
CA GLU A 605 3.30 13.09 -30.33
C GLU A 605 3.49 12.93 -28.80
N ASN A 606 4.43 13.66 -28.22
CA ASN A 606 4.80 13.54 -26.81
C ASN A 606 3.90 14.40 -25.92
N GLU A 607 3.60 13.90 -24.73
CA GLU A 607 2.78 14.60 -23.73
C GLU A 607 3.65 15.21 -22.64
N PHE A 608 3.32 16.41 -22.17
CA PHE A 608 3.88 16.96 -20.94
C PHE A 608 2.78 17.45 -20.00
N ILE A 609 3.06 17.38 -18.72
CA ILE A 609 2.18 17.87 -17.65
C ILE A 609 3.02 18.76 -16.75
N VAL A 610 2.53 19.97 -16.48
CA VAL A 610 3.08 20.89 -15.48
C VAL A 610 1.99 21.17 -14.46
N GLY A 611 2.31 21.08 -13.17
CA GLY A 611 1.33 21.33 -12.14
C GLY A 611 1.94 21.91 -10.86
N GLY A 612 1.09 22.56 -10.07
CA GLY A 612 1.41 23.05 -8.74
C GLY A 612 0.38 22.56 -7.73
N ILE A 613 0.84 22.23 -6.53
CA ILE A 613 0.01 21.79 -5.41
C ILE A 613 0.39 22.63 -4.19
N LEU A 614 -0.59 23.22 -3.53
CA LEU A 614 -0.50 23.89 -2.24
C LEU A 614 -1.07 22.91 -1.20
N LYS A 615 -0.31 22.60 -0.19
CA LYS A 615 -0.70 21.69 0.90
C LYS A 615 -0.85 22.46 2.20
N ASN A 616 -1.84 22.04 3.00
CA ASN A 616 -2.17 22.68 4.27
C ASN A 616 -2.30 24.21 4.11
N ILE A 617 -3.18 24.66 3.21
CA ILE A 617 -3.30 26.06 2.79
C ILE A 617 -3.56 27.01 3.97
N PHE A 618 -4.29 26.53 4.98
CA PHE A 618 -4.62 27.31 6.18
C PHE A 618 -3.55 27.24 7.26
N ASN A 619 -2.39 26.65 6.98
CA ASN A 619 -1.25 26.52 7.90
C ASN A 619 -1.63 25.95 9.26
N VAL A 620 -2.49 24.92 9.29
CA VAL A 620 -2.93 24.25 10.50
C VAL A 620 -1.74 23.58 11.17
N SER A 621 -1.51 23.88 12.47
CA SER A 621 -0.53 23.18 13.29
C SER A 621 -1.14 21.87 13.81
N TYR A 622 -0.48 20.73 13.58
CA TYR A 622 -0.99 19.42 13.94
C TYR A 622 0.13 18.42 14.24
N GLN A 623 -0.22 17.34 14.92
CA GLN A 623 0.66 16.21 15.21
C GLN A 623 -0.11 14.90 14.98
N ASN A 624 0.49 13.94 14.29
CA ASN A 624 -0.06 12.59 14.19
C ASN A 624 0.32 11.73 15.39
N VAL A 625 1.53 11.92 15.89
CA VAL A 625 2.06 11.34 17.10
C VAL A 625 2.50 12.48 18.02
N LYS A 626 2.21 12.37 19.31
CA LYS A 626 2.58 13.40 20.29
C LYS A 626 4.07 13.68 20.23
N PHE A 627 4.44 14.95 20.30
CA PHE A 627 5.80 15.48 20.25
C PHE A 627 6.50 15.37 18.88
N TYR A 628 5.80 14.98 17.82
CA TYR A 628 6.35 14.98 16.47
C TYR A 628 5.62 16.03 15.63
N ALA A 629 6.32 17.12 15.35
CA ALA A 629 5.78 18.21 14.55
C ALA A 629 5.51 17.77 13.11
N MET A 630 4.44 18.26 12.52
CA MET A 630 4.09 18.06 11.13
C MET A 630 4.21 19.38 10.34
N PRO A 631 4.45 19.34 9.02
CA PRO A 631 4.65 20.55 8.23
C PRO A 631 3.37 21.40 8.17
N GLY A 632 3.52 22.70 8.34
CA GLY A 632 2.51 23.71 8.05
C GLY A 632 2.29 23.87 6.53
N PHE A 633 1.94 25.08 6.10
CA PHE A 633 1.79 25.41 4.68
C PHE A 633 3.04 25.02 3.88
N ASN A 634 2.82 24.32 2.76
CA ASN A 634 3.89 23.95 1.84
C ASN A 634 3.38 23.79 0.40
N TRP A 635 4.29 23.78 -0.55
CA TRP A 635 3.98 23.71 -1.98
C TRP A 635 4.87 22.70 -2.70
N LEU A 636 4.39 22.22 -3.84
CA LEU A 636 5.09 21.34 -4.75
C LEU A 636 4.78 21.73 -6.20
N ILE A 637 5.81 21.82 -7.05
CA ILE A 637 5.69 22.02 -8.50
C ILE A 637 6.15 20.73 -9.16
N ASN A 638 5.37 20.20 -10.09
CA ASN A 638 5.62 18.95 -10.80
C ASN A 638 5.75 19.20 -12.29
N PHE A 639 6.70 18.54 -12.91
CA PHE A 639 6.83 18.42 -14.36
C PHE A 639 6.93 16.96 -14.73
N GLN A 640 6.20 16.53 -15.77
CA GLN A 640 6.27 15.20 -16.35
C GLN A 640 6.35 15.34 -17.87
N PHE A 641 7.20 14.54 -18.48
CA PHE A 641 7.30 14.43 -19.94
C PHE A 641 7.20 12.95 -20.32
N ARG A 642 6.38 12.64 -21.34
CA ARG A 642 6.10 11.28 -21.82
C ARG A 642 6.31 11.21 -23.32
N PHE A 643 7.00 10.17 -23.76
CA PHE A 643 7.32 9.92 -25.15
C PHE A 643 7.02 8.48 -25.56
#